data_a002e35ebe7a771f7dd8eea638aefdae
#
_entry.id   a002e35ebe7a771f7dd8eea638aefdae
#
_cell.length_a   1.000
_cell.length_b   1.000
_cell.length_c   1.000
_cell.angle_alpha   90.00
_cell.angle_beta   90.00
_cell.angle_gamma   90.00
#
_symmetry.space_group_name_H-M   'P 1'
#
loop_
_entity.id
_entity.type
_entity.pdbx_description
1 polymer ?
#
loop_
_entity_poly.entity_id
_entity_poly.type
_entity_poly.pdbx_seq_one_letter_code
_entity_poly.pdbx_strand_id
1 'polypeptide(L)'
;MKKSNYQWQLQTKTELPVEFIEQLKKEEINPLIGQLLWHRNIRTEEALRKFLHPTIEDIYDPFLMHDMEKAVARIQQAVEAGEQILVYGDYDADGITSTTVMKEAIELVGGMVQYFLPNRFVHGYGPNKDVFAEQIEQGVQLIVTVDNGVAGHEAISYAMAQGVDVIVTDHHELPEQLPEAYAIVHPRHPQGAYPFGDLAGVGVAFKVATALLGELPIELLDLVAIGTIADLVSLTDENRTFVKMGLQMIQTGDRIGLDVLLQEAGVKKEAVSEESIGFTIGPRLNALGRLGEAAPGVELMTTFDEEQALEIAKYIDQQNNERKDIVTTIAKEALDLIDPNAPVHILAKQGWHEGVLGIVAGRIMQETGKPTIILAIDESGTTAKGSGRSISALNLYEALNEVREQFTHFGGHHMAAGMTLPVENIPFVQEHLVHFIEKNQIDMANGQELLISESLAVSQATTAFIDQLRILAPFGTDNTVPTFVFKEITPTQIRQIGADNAHLKFQMNQEGAQLDAIAFQMGPQADELAQGTADVAGQLSINEWNGRKKPQLMVTDFAVSGRQLFDFRGKNNQTKPIPSEATAYLLFDEKNQKFISDPTANIIVWSNQEELVEAVSQNQIEQLVFVDCPVEAITVKEIVEARSEEHTSEL
;
A
#
# COMPACT_ATOMS: atom_id res chain seq x y z
N MET A 1 -20.35 -2.99 23.23
CA MET A 1 -20.00 -3.79 22.04
C MET A 1 -18.72 -3.23 21.43
N LYS A 2 -17.73 -4.06 21.11
CA LYS A 2 -16.62 -3.58 20.28
C LYS A 2 -17.09 -3.51 18.83
N LYS A 3 -17.19 -2.32 18.27
CA LYS A 3 -17.44 -2.13 16.84
C LYS A 3 -16.17 -2.49 16.04
N SER A 4 -16.34 -2.85 14.78
CA SER A 4 -15.24 -2.98 13.83
C SER A 4 -14.51 -1.64 13.67
N ASN A 5 -13.21 -1.69 13.40
CA ASN A 5 -12.43 -0.48 13.07
C ASN A 5 -12.66 -0.04 11.62
N TYR A 6 -13.14 -0.97 10.77
CA TYR A 6 -13.43 -0.77 9.36
C TYR A 6 -14.93 -0.86 9.08
N GLN A 7 -15.37 -0.21 8.02
CA GLN A 7 -16.69 -0.45 7.43
C GLN A 7 -16.62 -1.69 6.53
N TRP A 8 -17.16 -2.81 6.98
CA TRP A 8 -17.13 -4.04 6.22
C TRP A 8 -18.16 -4.04 5.10
N GLN A 9 -17.67 -4.10 3.87
CA GLN A 9 -18.49 -4.21 2.67
C GLN A 9 -18.42 -5.62 2.12
N LEU A 10 -19.44 -6.43 2.37
CA LEU A 10 -19.54 -7.77 1.82
C LEU A 10 -19.93 -7.70 0.35
N GLN A 11 -19.13 -8.32 -0.52
CA GLN A 11 -19.47 -8.46 -1.92
C GLN A 11 -20.74 -9.26 -2.09
N THR A 12 -21.65 -8.78 -2.95
CA THR A 12 -22.93 -9.44 -3.19
C THR A 12 -22.70 -10.76 -3.93
N LYS A 13 -23.20 -11.86 -3.37
CA LYS A 13 -23.13 -13.15 -4.03
C LYS A 13 -23.91 -13.11 -5.34
N THR A 14 -23.25 -13.49 -6.43
CA THR A 14 -23.84 -13.52 -7.77
C THR A 14 -24.15 -14.96 -8.17
N GLU A 15 -25.30 -15.18 -8.79
CA GLU A 15 -25.61 -16.47 -9.41
C GLU A 15 -24.77 -16.61 -10.67
N LEU A 16 -23.83 -17.58 -10.65
CA LEU A 16 -22.92 -17.80 -11.75
C LEU A 16 -23.65 -18.48 -12.94
N PRO A 17 -23.41 -18.05 -14.20
CA PRO A 17 -23.95 -18.71 -15.37
C PRO A 17 -23.55 -20.20 -15.46
N VAL A 18 -24.44 -21.04 -16.01
CA VAL A 18 -24.20 -22.48 -16.12
C VAL A 18 -22.93 -22.78 -16.92
N GLU A 19 -22.70 -22.03 -18.00
CA GLU A 19 -21.53 -22.16 -18.86
C GLU A 19 -20.24 -21.91 -18.09
N PHE A 20 -20.22 -20.87 -17.22
CA PHE A 20 -19.07 -20.56 -16.40
C PHE A 20 -18.82 -21.63 -15.32
N ILE A 21 -19.90 -22.19 -14.71
CA ILE A 21 -19.80 -23.29 -13.75
C ILE A 21 -19.21 -24.55 -14.43
N GLU A 22 -19.57 -24.81 -15.68
CA GLU A 22 -19.00 -25.95 -16.44
C GLU A 22 -17.51 -25.74 -16.72
N GLN A 23 -17.08 -24.52 -17.01
CA GLN A 23 -15.66 -24.17 -17.17
C GLN A 23 -14.86 -24.36 -15.86
N LEU A 24 -15.40 -23.87 -14.73
CA LEU A 24 -14.78 -24.08 -13.42
C LEU A 24 -14.62 -25.58 -13.09
N LYS A 25 -15.59 -26.41 -13.46
CA LYS A 25 -15.49 -27.85 -13.25
C LYS A 25 -14.42 -28.51 -14.11
N LYS A 26 -14.23 -28.04 -15.35
CA LYS A 26 -13.16 -28.55 -16.25
C LYS A 26 -11.78 -28.24 -15.66
N GLU A 27 -11.62 -27.06 -15.04
CA GLU A 27 -10.39 -26.60 -14.40
C GLU A 27 -10.26 -27.08 -12.95
N GLU A 28 -11.19 -27.94 -12.46
CA GLU A 28 -11.23 -28.41 -11.07
C GLU A 28 -11.26 -27.29 -10.00
N ILE A 29 -11.83 -26.12 -10.34
CA ILE A 29 -11.88 -24.94 -9.48
C ILE A 29 -13.09 -25.01 -8.54
N ASN A 30 -12.84 -24.76 -7.25
CA ASN A 30 -13.89 -24.64 -6.24
C ASN A 30 -14.89 -23.53 -6.61
N PRO A 31 -16.22 -23.75 -6.50
CA PRO A 31 -17.23 -22.74 -6.80
C PRO A 31 -17.07 -21.40 -6.03
N LEU A 32 -16.54 -21.43 -4.79
CA LEU A 32 -16.24 -20.20 -4.05
C LEU A 32 -15.16 -19.38 -4.75
N ILE A 33 -14.13 -20.03 -5.27
CA ILE A 33 -13.09 -19.35 -6.05
C ILE A 33 -13.67 -18.84 -7.37
N GLY A 34 -14.63 -19.54 -7.94
CA GLY A 34 -15.40 -19.07 -9.10
C GLY A 34 -16.12 -17.74 -8.84
N GLN A 35 -16.69 -17.55 -7.64
CA GLN A 35 -17.25 -16.23 -7.24
C GLN A 35 -16.17 -15.15 -7.20
N LEU A 36 -15.00 -15.47 -6.61
CA LEU A 36 -13.88 -14.53 -6.53
C LEU A 36 -13.36 -14.12 -7.92
N LEU A 37 -13.30 -15.07 -8.87
CA LEU A 37 -12.95 -14.79 -10.26
C LEU A 37 -14.00 -13.92 -10.95
N TRP A 38 -15.28 -14.21 -10.74
CA TRP A 38 -16.38 -13.44 -11.31
C TRP A 38 -16.38 -11.97 -10.85
N HIS A 39 -16.10 -11.74 -9.58
CA HIS A 39 -15.96 -10.39 -9.03
C HIS A 39 -14.74 -9.63 -9.58
N ARG A 40 -13.74 -10.37 -10.07
CA ARG A 40 -12.56 -9.82 -10.78
C ARG A 40 -12.81 -9.60 -12.28
N ASN A 41 -14.08 -9.66 -12.73
CA ASN A 41 -14.47 -9.58 -14.14
C ASN A 41 -13.94 -10.71 -15.03
N ILE A 42 -13.49 -11.81 -14.45
CA ILE A 42 -13.14 -13.04 -15.20
C ILE A 42 -14.43 -13.81 -15.46
N ARG A 43 -15.07 -13.57 -16.62
CA ARG A 43 -16.44 -14.00 -16.90
C ARG A 43 -16.59 -14.87 -18.14
N THR A 44 -15.55 -15.02 -18.94
CA THR A 44 -15.54 -15.81 -20.18
C THR A 44 -14.49 -16.91 -20.10
N GLU A 45 -14.62 -17.93 -20.94
CA GLU A 45 -13.62 -19.01 -21.06
C GLU A 45 -12.25 -18.48 -21.43
N GLU A 46 -12.19 -17.53 -22.36
CA GLU A 46 -10.94 -16.89 -22.77
C GLU A 46 -10.30 -16.09 -21.63
N ALA A 47 -11.08 -15.27 -20.91
CA ALA A 47 -10.60 -14.52 -19.77
C ALA A 47 -10.10 -15.46 -18.65
N LEU A 48 -10.80 -16.57 -18.40
CA LEU A 48 -10.39 -17.58 -17.42
C LEU A 48 -9.08 -18.24 -17.83
N ARG A 49 -8.94 -18.66 -19.09
CA ARG A 49 -7.70 -19.23 -19.62
C ARG A 49 -6.55 -18.24 -19.48
N LYS A 50 -6.74 -17.00 -19.96
CA LYS A 50 -5.71 -15.95 -19.88
C LYS A 50 -5.30 -15.66 -18.44
N PHE A 51 -6.25 -15.64 -17.51
CA PHE A 51 -5.98 -15.40 -16.09
C PHE A 51 -5.19 -16.55 -15.44
N LEU A 52 -5.58 -17.80 -15.72
CA LEU A 52 -4.97 -19.00 -15.12
C LEU A 52 -3.65 -19.39 -15.80
N HIS A 53 -3.61 -19.33 -17.12
CA HIS A 53 -2.54 -19.85 -17.98
C HIS A 53 -2.14 -18.81 -19.04
N PRO A 54 -1.63 -17.61 -18.61
CA PRO A 54 -1.18 -16.61 -19.58
C PRO A 54 0.01 -17.12 -20.38
N THR A 55 0.06 -16.74 -21.64
CA THR A 55 1.10 -17.10 -22.59
C THR A 55 1.66 -15.85 -23.26
N ILE A 56 2.75 -15.98 -24.02
CA ILE A 56 3.32 -14.88 -24.81
C ILE A 56 2.34 -14.32 -25.86
N GLU A 57 1.36 -15.12 -26.28
CA GLU A 57 0.30 -14.71 -27.24
C GLU A 57 -0.70 -13.73 -26.60
N ASP A 58 -0.72 -13.64 -25.26
CA ASP A 58 -1.58 -12.72 -24.52
C ASP A 58 -0.94 -11.32 -24.35
N ILE A 59 0.30 -11.15 -24.84
CA ILE A 59 1.05 -9.89 -24.83
C ILE A 59 0.69 -9.10 -26.08
N TYR A 60 0.25 -7.85 -25.91
CA TYR A 60 -0.15 -7.00 -27.02
C TYR A 60 1.03 -6.59 -27.90
N ASP A 61 0.74 -6.35 -29.19
CA ASP A 61 1.72 -5.84 -30.14
C ASP A 61 2.25 -4.46 -29.69
N PRO A 62 3.57 -4.28 -29.50
CA PRO A 62 4.14 -3.00 -29.09
C PRO A 62 3.87 -1.87 -30.07
N PHE A 63 3.68 -2.14 -31.37
CA PHE A 63 3.40 -1.13 -32.39
C PHE A 63 1.99 -0.52 -32.29
N LEU A 64 1.12 -1.00 -31.39
CA LEU A 64 -0.13 -0.34 -31.03
C LEU A 64 0.09 0.94 -30.21
N MET A 65 1.28 1.11 -29.60
CA MET A 65 1.63 2.36 -28.92
C MET A 65 1.98 3.45 -29.93
N HIS A 66 1.49 4.66 -29.67
CA HIS A 66 1.84 5.82 -30.47
C HIS A 66 3.35 6.04 -30.51
N ASP A 67 3.87 6.51 -31.62
CA ASP A 67 5.30 6.77 -31.88
C ASP A 67 6.26 5.57 -31.71
N MET A 68 5.79 4.35 -31.44
CA MET A 68 6.68 3.18 -31.28
C MET A 68 7.55 2.94 -32.51
N GLU A 69 6.95 2.94 -33.72
CA GLU A 69 7.70 2.77 -34.97
C GLU A 69 8.76 3.86 -35.16
N LYS A 70 8.38 5.11 -34.85
CA LYS A 70 9.26 6.29 -34.95
C LYS A 70 10.43 6.22 -33.93
N ALA A 71 10.14 5.80 -32.70
CA ALA A 71 11.13 5.64 -31.65
C ALA A 71 12.15 4.54 -32.01
N VAL A 72 11.66 3.36 -32.41
CA VAL A 72 12.52 2.24 -32.83
C VAL A 72 13.40 2.61 -34.03
N ALA A 73 12.83 3.23 -35.07
CA ALA A 73 13.59 3.65 -36.24
C ALA A 73 14.71 4.65 -35.86
N ARG A 74 14.46 5.58 -34.93
CA ARG A 74 15.48 6.54 -34.48
C ARG A 74 16.59 5.88 -33.66
N ILE A 75 16.24 4.92 -32.80
CA ILE A 75 17.25 4.14 -32.04
C ILE A 75 18.12 3.33 -33.02
N GLN A 76 17.51 2.63 -33.99
CA GLN A 76 18.25 1.87 -35.02
C GLN A 76 19.17 2.79 -35.83
N GLN A 77 18.70 3.97 -36.22
CA GLN A 77 19.52 4.97 -36.91
C GLN A 77 20.73 5.39 -36.06
N ALA A 78 20.53 5.61 -34.74
CA ALA A 78 21.62 5.95 -33.82
C ALA A 78 22.65 4.83 -33.73
N VAL A 79 22.18 3.58 -33.61
CA VAL A 79 23.07 2.39 -33.60
C VAL A 79 23.87 2.28 -34.87
N GLU A 80 23.23 2.40 -36.07
CA GLU A 80 23.90 2.33 -37.36
C GLU A 80 24.92 3.47 -37.55
N ALA A 81 24.62 4.66 -37.03
CA ALA A 81 25.52 5.81 -37.10
C ALA A 81 26.65 5.79 -36.04
N GLY A 82 26.60 4.89 -35.07
CA GLY A 82 27.51 4.87 -33.93
C GLY A 82 27.35 6.06 -33.01
N GLU A 83 26.13 6.58 -32.86
CA GLU A 83 25.81 7.68 -31.96
C GLU A 83 25.87 7.21 -30.48
N GLN A 84 26.32 8.11 -29.59
CA GLN A 84 26.28 7.87 -28.16
C GLN A 84 24.85 8.08 -27.65
N ILE A 85 24.24 7.02 -27.10
CA ILE A 85 22.88 7.02 -26.59
C ILE A 85 22.91 7.12 -25.08
N LEU A 86 22.11 8.04 -24.50
CA LEU A 86 21.86 8.13 -23.06
C LEU A 86 20.50 7.52 -22.73
N VAL A 87 20.47 6.52 -21.85
CA VAL A 87 19.25 6.09 -21.16
C VAL A 87 19.13 6.88 -19.86
N TYR A 88 18.13 7.72 -19.75
CA TYR A 88 17.86 8.54 -18.56
C TYR A 88 16.68 7.94 -17.80
N GLY A 89 16.95 7.31 -16.65
CA GLY A 89 15.95 6.62 -15.84
C GLY A 89 15.43 7.40 -14.66
N ASP A 90 14.75 6.70 -13.74
CA ASP A 90 14.38 7.20 -12.41
C ASP A 90 15.14 6.43 -11.32
N TYR A 91 15.05 6.92 -10.08
CA TYR A 91 15.84 6.48 -8.92
C TYR A 91 15.19 5.37 -8.09
N ASP A 92 14.01 4.88 -8.43
CA ASP A 92 13.33 3.80 -7.72
C ASP A 92 13.49 2.44 -8.42
N ALA A 93 12.81 1.41 -7.91
CA ALA A 93 12.97 0.06 -8.44
C ALA A 93 12.41 -0.08 -9.86
N ASP A 94 11.36 0.65 -10.23
CA ASP A 94 10.84 0.67 -11.60
C ASP A 94 11.81 1.38 -12.54
N GLY A 95 12.31 2.55 -12.15
CA GLY A 95 13.32 3.29 -12.91
C GLY A 95 14.63 2.51 -13.08
N ILE A 96 15.12 1.82 -12.03
CA ILE A 96 16.30 0.95 -12.09
C ILE A 96 16.08 -0.20 -13.10
N THR A 97 14.95 -0.90 -13.02
CA THR A 97 14.66 -2.03 -13.91
C THR A 97 14.36 -1.58 -15.32
N SER A 98 13.65 -0.47 -15.52
CA SER A 98 13.40 0.17 -16.82
C SER A 98 14.71 0.54 -17.52
N THR A 99 15.62 1.17 -16.76
CA THR A 99 16.97 1.54 -17.27
C THR A 99 17.75 0.32 -17.69
N THR A 100 17.71 -0.74 -16.87
CA THR A 100 18.41 -1.99 -17.18
C THR A 100 17.85 -2.64 -18.45
N VAL A 101 16.53 -2.77 -18.57
CA VAL A 101 15.87 -3.34 -19.76
C VAL A 101 16.22 -2.55 -21.02
N MET A 102 16.12 -1.23 -20.99
CA MET A 102 16.42 -0.39 -22.16
C MET A 102 17.89 -0.45 -22.54
N LYS A 103 18.79 -0.40 -21.54
CA LYS A 103 20.24 -0.52 -21.75
C LYS A 103 20.59 -1.85 -22.40
N GLU A 104 20.16 -2.98 -21.83
CA GLU A 104 20.43 -4.31 -22.37
C GLU A 104 19.88 -4.46 -23.81
N ALA A 105 18.66 -3.97 -24.08
CA ALA A 105 18.08 -4.02 -25.41
C ALA A 105 18.88 -3.23 -26.45
N ILE A 106 19.37 -2.02 -26.11
CA ILE A 106 20.19 -1.21 -27.02
C ILE A 106 21.57 -1.85 -27.24
N GLU A 107 22.19 -2.43 -26.19
CA GLU A 107 23.45 -3.15 -26.29
C GLU A 107 23.33 -4.41 -27.17
N LEU A 108 22.21 -5.16 -27.06
CA LEU A 108 21.94 -6.35 -27.87
C LEU A 108 21.87 -6.05 -29.38
N VAL A 109 21.42 -4.86 -29.77
CA VAL A 109 21.44 -4.43 -31.18
C VAL A 109 22.75 -3.74 -31.57
N GLY A 110 23.76 -3.69 -30.68
CA GLY A 110 25.09 -3.13 -30.93
C GLY A 110 25.24 -1.64 -30.69
N GLY A 111 24.30 -1.02 -29.98
CA GLY A 111 24.32 0.42 -29.66
C GLY A 111 25.38 0.78 -28.61
N MET A 112 25.95 1.99 -28.74
CA MET A 112 26.79 2.59 -27.71
C MET A 112 25.93 3.33 -26.71
N VAL A 113 25.69 2.72 -25.54
CA VAL A 113 24.77 3.22 -24.54
C VAL A 113 25.46 3.51 -23.22
N GLN A 114 25.11 4.64 -22.63
CA GLN A 114 25.38 4.96 -21.24
C GLN A 114 24.04 5.24 -20.54
N TYR A 115 24.02 5.25 -19.21
CA TYR A 115 22.82 5.53 -18.45
C TYR A 115 23.07 6.56 -17.36
N PHE A 116 22.01 7.23 -16.95
CA PHE A 116 22.01 8.16 -15.83
C PHE A 116 20.72 8.01 -15.03
N LEU A 117 20.84 7.91 -13.71
CA LEU A 117 19.71 7.96 -12.78
C LEU A 117 19.81 9.25 -11.94
N PRO A 118 18.77 10.08 -11.89
CA PRO A 118 18.82 11.33 -11.14
C PRO A 118 18.93 11.07 -9.63
N ASN A 119 19.70 11.90 -8.94
CA ASN A 119 19.67 11.93 -7.48
C ASN A 119 18.49 12.78 -7.02
N ARG A 120 17.61 12.21 -6.21
CA ARG A 120 16.38 12.86 -5.68
C ARG A 120 16.64 14.21 -5.01
N PHE A 121 17.80 14.36 -4.35
CA PHE A 121 18.14 15.55 -3.56
C PHE A 121 18.79 16.64 -4.39
N VAL A 122 19.53 16.27 -5.42
CA VAL A 122 20.32 17.18 -6.26
C VAL A 122 19.57 17.55 -7.53
N HIS A 123 19.00 16.56 -8.22
CA HIS A 123 18.41 16.74 -9.56
C HIS A 123 16.88 16.81 -9.53
N GLY A 124 16.24 16.35 -8.43
CA GLY A 124 14.78 16.26 -8.32
C GLY A 124 14.22 15.04 -9.04
N TYR A 125 12.95 15.12 -9.44
CA TYR A 125 12.24 14.08 -10.18
C TYR A 125 12.18 14.43 -11.66
N GLY A 126 12.36 13.42 -12.53
CA GLY A 126 12.24 13.52 -13.98
C GLY A 126 13.43 14.18 -14.67
N PRO A 127 13.30 14.50 -15.97
CA PRO A 127 14.38 15.08 -16.78
C PRO A 127 14.90 16.40 -16.21
N ASN A 128 16.22 16.47 -16.02
CA ASN A 128 16.91 17.64 -15.50
C ASN A 128 17.73 18.29 -16.60
N LYS A 129 17.52 19.59 -16.84
CA LYS A 129 18.15 20.36 -17.91
C LYS A 129 19.65 20.43 -17.78
N ASP A 130 20.16 20.64 -16.56
CA ASP A 130 21.61 20.78 -16.35
C ASP A 130 22.32 19.45 -16.60
N VAL A 131 21.69 18.31 -16.20
CA VAL A 131 22.18 16.97 -16.54
C VAL A 131 22.16 16.74 -18.04
N PHE A 132 21.09 17.10 -18.75
CA PHE A 132 21.03 16.97 -20.20
C PHE A 132 22.13 17.80 -20.88
N ALA A 133 22.38 19.04 -20.39
CA ALA A 133 23.44 19.89 -20.91
C ALA A 133 24.82 19.24 -20.74
N GLU A 134 25.13 18.72 -19.54
CA GLU A 134 26.37 18.03 -19.27
C GLU A 134 26.57 16.80 -20.17
N GLN A 135 25.53 15.96 -20.31
CA GLN A 135 25.61 14.76 -21.14
C GLN A 135 25.79 15.07 -22.63
N ILE A 136 25.14 16.13 -23.12
CA ILE A 136 25.30 16.62 -24.50
C ILE A 136 26.72 17.13 -24.72
N GLU A 137 27.30 17.88 -23.77
CA GLU A 137 28.70 18.33 -23.83
C GLU A 137 29.68 17.14 -23.84
N GLN A 138 29.34 16.02 -23.21
CA GLN A 138 30.10 14.77 -23.23
C GLN A 138 29.92 13.96 -24.50
N GLY A 139 29.07 14.40 -25.43
CA GLY A 139 28.92 13.81 -26.77
C GLY A 139 27.70 12.94 -26.97
N VAL A 140 26.71 12.97 -26.06
CA VAL A 140 25.42 12.30 -26.26
C VAL A 140 24.68 12.91 -27.46
N GLN A 141 24.15 12.05 -28.33
CA GLN A 141 23.49 12.43 -29.57
C GLN A 141 22.02 11.97 -29.63
N LEU A 142 21.62 11.03 -28.76
CA LEU A 142 20.25 10.60 -28.55
C LEU A 142 20.00 10.39 -27.07
N ILE A 143 18.88 10.88 -26.56
CA ILE A 143 18.41 10.64 -25.19
C ILE A 143 17.13 9.79 -25.24
N VAL A 144 17.10 8.71 -24.47
CA VAL A 144 15.91 7.89 -24.25
C VAL A 144 15.56 7.95 -22.77
N THR A 145 14.45 8.60 -22.41
CA THR A 145 13.98 8.57 -21.03
C THR A 145 13.17 7.30 -20.79
N VAL A 146 13.29 6.74 -19.60
CA VAL A 146 12.52 5.56 -19.15
C VAL A 146 11.93 5.83 -17.79
N ASP A 147 10.65 5.47 -17.59
CA ASP A 147 9.92 5.67 -16.35
C ASP A 147 9.82 7.16 -15.93
N ASN A 148 9.99 8.05 -16.85
CA ASN A 148 9.80 9.50 -16.71
C ASN A 148 9.82 10.19 -18.05
N GLY A 149 9.51 11.48 -18.08
CA GLY A 149 9.71 12.32 -19.26
C GLY A 149 8.50 13.13 -19.69
N VAL A 150 7.27 12.66 -19.48
CA VAL A 150 6.06 13.38 -19.94
C VAL A 150 5.89 14.77 -19.34
N ALA A 151 6.47 15.02 -18.17
CA ALA A 151 6.51 16.33 -17.52
C ALA A 151 7.82 17.13 -17.77
N GLY A 152 8.77 16.59 -18.54
CA GLY A 152 10.13 17.09 -18.69
C GLY A 152 10.30 18.24 -19.73
N HIS A 153 9.33 19.14 -19.86
CA HIS A 153 9.27 20.17 -20.92
C HIS A 153 10.57 20.97 -21.09
N GLU A 154 11.14 21.49 -19.99
CA GLU A 154 12.31 22.36 -20.05
C GLU A 154 13.56 21.62 -20.54
N ALA A 155 13.82 20.45 -19.98
CA ALA A 155 15.00 19.65 -20.31
C ALA A 155 14.90 19.13 -21.76
N ILE A 156 13.72 18.63 -22.15
CA ILE A 156 13.46 18.11 -23.50
C ILE A 156 13.60 19.22 -24.54
N SER A 157 12.95 20.37 -24.32
CA SER A 157 13.05 21.51 -25.23
C SER A 157 14.51 21.99 -25.37
N TYR A 158 15.27 21.97 -24.29
CA TYR A 158 16.69 22.31 -24.34
C TYR A 158 17.48 21.33 -25.22
N ALA A 159 17.35 20.02 -25.02
CA ALA A 159 18.06 19.01 -25.80
C ALA A 159 17.71 19.09 -27.30
N MET A 160 16.41 19.19 -27.62
CA MET A 160 15.92 19.35 -28.98
C MET A 160 16.48 20.61 -29.65
N ALA A 161 16.59 21.73 -28.92
CA ALA A 161 17.19 22.97 -29.43
C ALA A 161 18.71 22.84 -29.67
N GLN A 162 19.40 21.93 -28.98
CA GLN A 162 20.81 21.60 -29.23
C GLN A 162 21.00 20.59 -30.40
N GLY A 163 19.89 20.13 -31.02
CA GLY A 163 19.94 19.13 -32.08
C GLY A 163 20.08 17.68 -31.61
N VAL A 164 19.84 17.42 -30.32
CA VAL A 164 19.81 16.09 -29.74
C VAL A 164 18.38 15.64 -29.59
N ASP A 165 18.02 14.55 -30.28
CA ASP A 165 16.67 13.99 -30.23
C ASP A 165 16.41 13.36 -28.85
N VAL A 166 15.15 13.52 -28.37
CA VAL A 166 14.69 12.92 -27.13
C VAL A 166 13.51 11.99 -27.41
N ILE A 167 13.63 10.73 -27.04
CA ILE A 167 12.55 9.74 -27.04
C ILE A 167 12.09 9.59 -25.61
N VAL A 168 10.81 9.88 -25.36
CA VAL A 168 10.19 9.70 -24.04
C VAL A 168 9.53 8.32 -23.99
N THR A 169 9.86 7.50 -22.96
CA THR A 169 9.11 6.29 -22.62
C THR A 169 8.66 6.40 -21.18
N ASP A 170 7.35 6.49 -20.94
CA ASP A 170 6.79 6.85 -19.66
C ASP A 170 5.39 6.22 -19.48
N HIS A 171 4.91 6.13 -18.25
CA HIS A 171 3.59 5.61 -17.90
C HIS A 171 2.82 6.53 -16.94
N HIS A 172 3.45 7.56 -16.40
CA HIS A 172 2.86 8.51 -15.46
C HIS A 172 1.68 9.28 -16.04
N GLU A 173 0.92 9.98 -15.19
CA GLU A 173 -0.20 10.80 -15.65
C GLU A 173 0.25 11.84 -16.67
N LEU A 174 -0.49 11.90 -17.77
CA LEU A 174 -0.17 12.84 -18.86
C LEU A 174 -0.55 14.27 -18.45
N PRO A 175 0.35 15.26 -18.64
CA PRO A 175 0.02 16.66 -18.47
C PRO A 175 -0.97 17.12 -19.58
N GLU A 176 -1.61 18.28 -19.37
CA GLU A 176 -2.52 18.87 -20.39
C GLU A 176 -1.83 19.06 -21.75
N GLN A 177 -0.54 19.38 -21.74
CA GLN A 177 0.29 19.50 -22.94
C GLN A 177 1.49 18.57 -22.80
N LEU A 178 1.72 17.74 -23.80
CA LEU A 178 2.89 16.89 -23.88
C LEU A 178 4.14 17.71 -24.27
N PRO A 179 5.35 17.29 -23.84
CA PRO A 179 6.59 17.94 -24.27
C PRO A 179 6.83 17.75 -25.77
N GLU A 180 7.52 18.69 -26.40
CA GLU A 180 7.92 18.61 -27.80
C GLU A 180 9.15 17.70 -27.98
N ALA A 181 8.98 16.41 -27.67
CA ALA A 181 9.99 15.37 -27.87
C ALA A 181 9.99 14.86 -29.33
N TYR A 182 11.10 14.18 -29.72
CA TYR A 182 11.13 13.50 -31.02
C TYR A 182 10.05 12.43 -31.10
N ALA A 183 9.90 11.58 -30.10
CA ALA A 183 8.85 10.57 -29.99
C ALA A 183 8.39 10.43 -28.55
N ILE A 184 7.10 10.08 -28.34
CA ILE A 184 6.55 9.80 -27.01
C ILE A 184 5.83 8.46 -27.04
N VAL A 185 6.44 7.45 -26.40
CA VAL A 185 5.87 6.12 -26.25
C VAL A 185 5.24 6.03 -24.87
N HIS A 186 3.90 5.98 -24.85
CA HIS A 186 3.13 5.98 -23.60
C HIS A 186 1.84 5.16 -23.79
N PRO A 187 1.47 4.25 -22.85
CA PRO A 187 0.30 3.38 -23.02
C PRO A 187 -1.02 4.13 -23.12
N ARG A 188 -1.11 5.34 -22.51
CA ARG A 188 -2.30 6.21 -22.54
C ARG A 188 -2.14 7.41 -23.49
N HIS A 189 -1.23 7.35 -24.47
CA HIS A 189 -1.06 8.45 -25.40
C HIS A 189 -2.37 8.77 -26.14
N PRO A 190 -2.84 10.05 -26.22
CA PRO A 190 -4.16 10.40 -26.78
C PRO A 190 -4.37 9.98 -28.23
N GLN A 191 -3.28 9.82 -28.99
CA GLN A 191 -3.29 9.39 -30.41
C GLN A 191 -2.93 7.90 -30.56
N GLY A 192 -2.71 7.17 -29.46
CA GLY A 192 -2.42 5.74 -29.47
C GLY A 192 -3.69 4.88 -29.43
N ALA A 193 -3.51 3.60 -29.72
CA ALA A 193 -4.58 2.59 -29.67
C ALA A 193 -4.22 1.40 -28.76
N TYR A 194 -3.27 1.59 -27.86
CA TYR A 194 -2.83 0.53 -26.96
C TYR A 194 -3.95 0.14 -25.99
N PRO A 195 -4.30 -1.15 -25.89
CA PRO A 195 -5.52 -1.55 -25.18
C PRO A 195 -5.40 -1.54 -23.66
N PHE A 196 -4.17 -1.54 -23.10
CA PHE A 196 -3.91 -1.60 -21.67
C PHE A 196 -3.10 -0.39 -21.17
N GLY A 197 -3.74 0.49 -20.42
CA GLY A 197 -3.15 1.77 -20.00
C GLY A 197 -2.28 1.74 -18.75
N ASP A 198 -2.24 0.61 -18.01
CA ASP A 198 -1.67 0.56 -16.65
C ASP A 198 -0.31 -0.15 -16.59
N LEU A 199 0.46 -0.12 -17.68
CA LEU A 199 1.85 -0.60 -17.64
C LEU A 199 2.69 0.23 -16.66
N ALA A 200 3.63 -0.43 -15.96
CA ALA A 200 4.73 0.25 -15.27
C ALA A 200 5.76 0.77 -16.28
N GLY A 201 6.67 1.65 -15.85
CA GLY A 201 7.75 2.16 -16.69
C GLY A 201 8.58 1.05 -17.31
N VAL A 202 8.91 0.01 -16.54
CA VAL A 202 9.62 -1.17 -17.06
C VAL A 202 8.81 -1.95 -18.10
N GLY A 203 7.49 -1.98 -17.98
CA GLY A 203 6.60 -2.56 -18.99
C GLY A 203 6.67 -1.80 -20.30
N VAL A 204 6.69 -0.47 -20.27
CA VAL A 204 6.88 0.37 -21.46
C VAL A 204 8.27 0.16 -22.06
N ALA A 205 9.33 0.16 -21.25
CA ALA A 205 10.70 -0.13 -21.68
C ALA A 205 10.80 -1.51 -22.35
N PHE A 206 10.15 -2.53 -21.78
CA PHE A 206 10.09 -3.88 -22.34
C PHE A 206 9.36 -3.94 -23.70
N LYS A 207 8.30 -3.13 -23.88
CA LYS A 207 7.63 -2.99 -25.18
C LYS A 207 8.54 -2.38 -26.23
N VAL A 208 9.32 -1.36 -25.87
CA VAL A 208 10.33 -0.79 -26.79
C VAL A 208 11.42 -1.80 -27.10
N ALA A 209 11.90 -2.54 -26.10
CA ALA A 209 12.87 -3.62 -26.28
C ALA A 209 12.35 -4.69 -27.24
N THR A 210 11.10 -5.13 -27.07
CA THR A 210 10.44 -6.11 -27.96
C THR A 210 10.37 -5.60 -29.40
N ALA A 211 9.98 -4.33 -29.61
CA ALA A 211 9.88 -3.73 -30.93
C ALA A 211 11.25 -3.52 -31.59
N LEU A 212 12.27 -3.17 -30.79
CA LEU A 212 13.65 -2.94 -31.25
C LEU A 212 14.34 -4.23 -31.68
N LEU A 213 14.16 -5.30 -30.90
CA LEU A 213 14.77 -6.61 -31.15
C LEU A 213 13.99 -7.41 -32.22
N GLY A 214 12.73 -7.07 -32.46
CA GLY A 214 11.83 -7.79 -33.38
C GLY A 214 11.35 -9.15 -32.83
N GLU A 215 11.65 -9.46 -31.57
CA GLU A 215 11.22 -10.64 -30.82
C GLU A 215 11.06 -10.30 -29.34
N LEU A 216 10.35 -11.14 -28.61
CA LEU A 216 10.12 -10.93 -27.18
C LEU A 216 11.36 -11.37 -26.37
N PRO A 217 12.06 -10.46 -25.68
CA PRO A 217 13.24 -10.79 -24.87
C PRO A 217 12.79 -11.38 -23.52
N ILE A 218 12.41 -12.66 -23.50
CA ILE A 218 11.83 -13.33 -22.34
C ILE A 218 12.75 -13.34 -21.11
N GLU A 219 14.05 -13.29 -21.32
CA GLU A 219 15.10 -13.21 -20.28
C GLU A 219 15.00 -11.91 -19.45
N LEU A 220 14.40 -10.84 -20.00
CA LEU A 220 14.21 -9.56 -19.30
C LEU A 220 12.91 -9.52 -18.47
N LEU A 221 12.08 -10.56 -18.54
CA LEU A 221 10.83 -10.61 -17.77
C LEU A 221 11.05 -10.65 -16.25
N ASP A 222 12.22 -11.10 -15.79
CA ASP A 222 12.62 -11.02 -14.39
C ASP A 222 12.62 -9.57 -13.88
N LEU A 223 13.23 -8.65 -14.65
CA LEU A 223 13.26 -7.22 -14.35
C LEU A 223 11.85 -6.59 -14.46
N VAL A 224 11.09 -6.99 -15.49
CA VAL A 224 9.72 -6.49 -15.68
C VAL A 224 8.83 -6.85 -14.50
N ALA A 225 8.94 -8.06 -13.95
CA ALA A 225 8.19 -8.45 -12.77
C ALA A 225 8.58 -7.61 -11.53
N ILE A 226 9.88 -7.33 -11.35
CA ILE A 226 10.36 -6.54 -10.22
C ILE A 226 9.81 -5.12 -10.27
N GLY A 227 9.99 -4.39 -11.38
CA GLY A 227 9.52 -3.02 -11.50
C GLY A 227 8.00 -2.93 -11.42
N THR A 228 7.27 -3.78 -12.15
CA THR A 228 5.79 -3.81 -12.13
C THR A 228 5.21 -4.02 -10.73
N ILE A 229 5.79 -4.94 -9.93
CA ILE A 229 5.34 -5.17 -8.55
C ILE A 229 5.72 -3.99 -7.65
N ALA A 230 6.93 -3.45 -7.81
CA ALA A 230 7.46 -2.40 -6.95
C ALA A 230 6.76 -1.05 -7.16
N ASP A 231 6.30 -0.76 -8.36
CA ASP A 231 5.57 0.46 -8.71
C ASP A 231 4.09 0.43 -8.30
N LEU A 232 3.57 -0.74 -7.91
CA LEU A 232 2.19 -0.92 -7.43
C LEU A 232 1.11 -0.61 -8.49
N VAL A 233 1.41 -0.68 -9.76
CA VAL A 233 0.43 -0.58 -10.86
C VAL A 233 -0.56 -1.73 -10.83
N SER A 234 -1.68 -1.59 -11.56
CA SER A 234 -2.71 -2.64 -11.66
C SER A 234 -2.12 -3.99 -12.05
N LEU A 235 -2.30 -5.02 -11.22
CA LEU A 235 -1.79 -6.36 -11.46
C LEU A 235 -2.84 -7.23 -12.19
N THR A 236 -3.36 -6.66 -13.27
CA THR A 236 -4.35 -7.27 -14.16
C THR A 236 -3.81 -7.36 -15.58
N ASP A 237 -4.56 -7.96 -16.48
CA ASP A 237 -4.29 -8.06 -17.91
C ASP A 237 -2.81 -8.39 -18.22
N GLU A 238 -2.11 -7.53 -18.97
CA GLU A 238 -0.74 -7.73 -19.43
C GLU A 238 0.29 -7.68 -18.30
N ASN A 239 0.12 -6.80 -17.31
CA ASN A 239 0.97 -6.75 -16.12
C ASN A 239 0.94 -8.07 -15.36
N ARG A 240 -0.25 -8.70 -15.22
CA ARG A 240 -0.36 -10.02 -14.62
C ARG A 240 0.41 -11.08 -15.41
N THR A 241 0.31 -11.04 -16.74
CA THR A 241 1.07 -11.93 -17.64
C THR A 241 2.57 -11.76 -17.42
N PHE A 242 3.07 -10.52 -17.46
CA PHE A 242 4.47 -10.20 -17.23
C PHE A 242 4.96 -10.67 -15.86
N VAL A 243 4.21 -10.36 -14.80
CA VAL A 243 4.61 -10.74 -13.44
C VAL A 243 4.60 -12.25 -13.27
N LYS A 244 3.59 -12.96 -13.79
CA LYS A 244 3.51 -14.41 -13.66
C LYS A 244 4.65 -15.12 -14.39
N MET A 245 4.96 -14.70 -15.61
CA MET A 245 6.09 -15.23 -16.38
C MET A 245 7.43 -14.77 -15.79
N GLY A 246 7.55 -13.53 -15.34
CA GLY A 246 8.77 -12.99 -14.77
C GLY A 246 9.13 -13.62 -13.42
N LEU A 247 8.17 -13.90 -12.55
CA LEU A 247 8.41 -14.67 -11.32
C LEU A 247 8.94 -16.08 -11.63
N GLN A 248 8.42 -16.73 -12.68
CA GLN A 248 8.96 -18.01 -13.13
C GLN A 248 10.38 -17.85 -13.67
N MET A 249 10.67 -16.76 -14.41
CA MET A 249 12.01 -16.45 -14.88
C MET A 249 12.98 -16.21 -13.72
N ILE A 250 12.59 -15.48 -12.68
CA ILE A 250 13.39 -15.31 -11.47
C ILE A 250 13.71 -16.67 -10.82
N GLN A 251 12.71 -17.55 -10.71
CA GLN A 251 12.88 -18.86 -10.07
C GLN A 251 13.82 -19.79 -10.85
N THR A 252 13.92 -19.65 -12.16
CA THR A 252 14.63 -20.58 -13.07
C THR A 252 15.81 -19.96 -13.82
N GLY A 253 15.88 -18.63 -13.94
CA GLY A 253 16.93 -17.89 -14.63
C GLY A 253 18.24 -17.85 -13.83
N ASP A 254 19.22 -17.12 -14.33
CA ASP A 254 20.59 -17.07 -13.80
C ASP A 254 21.18 -15.65 -13.81
N ARG A 255 20.36 -14.62 -13.56
CA ARG A 255 20.84 -13.25 -13.37
C ARG A 255 21.63 -13.15 -12.06
N ILE A 256 22.95 -13.12 -12.16
CA ILE A 256 23.90 -13.21 -11.03
C ILE A 256 23.58 -12.18 -9.95
N GLY A 257 23.40 -10.91 -10.32
CA GLY A 257 23.14 -9.85 -9.34
C GLY A 257 21.83 -10.05 -8.57
N LEU A 258 20.77 -10.52 -9.25
CA LEU A 258 19.49 -10.81 -8.59
C LEU A 258 19.60 -12.03 -7.68
N ASP A 259 20.29 -13.09 -8.10
CA ASP A 259 20.49 -14.28 -7.29
C ASP A 259 21.25 -13.98 -6.00
N VAL A 260 22.31 -13.17 -6.10
CA VAL A 260 23.06 -12.71 -4.93
C VAL A 260 22.21 -11.82 -4.01
N LEU A 261 21.41 -10.91 -4.57
CA LEU A 261 20.51 -10.05 -3.78
C LEU A 261 19.44 -10.88 -3.04
N LEU A 262 18.87 -11.89 -3.68
CA LEU A 262 17.92 -12.82 -3.05
C LEU A 262 18.57 -13.58 -1.90
N GLN A 263 19.81 -14.05 -2.08
CA GLN A 263 20.57 -14.77 -1.05
C GLN A 263 20.88 -13.88 0.15
N GLU A 264 21.38 -12.64 -0.05
CA GLU A 264 21.63 -11.67 1.03
C GLU A 264 20.35 -11.27 1.74
N ALA A 265 19.23 -11.22 1.03
CA ALA A 265 17.90 -10.95 1.60
C ALA A 265 17.27 -12.16 2.32
N GLY A 266 17.91 -13.34 2.29
CA GLY A 266 17.40 -14.57 2.90
C GLY A 266 16.19 -15.18 2.18
N VAL A 267 15.98 -14.85 0.90
CA VAL A 267 14.89 -15.36 0.06
C VAL A 267 15.39 -16.55 -0.75
N LYS A 268 14.69 -17.67 -0.66
CA LYS A 268 15.00 -18.84 -1.51
C LYS A 268 14.47 -18.59 -2.91
N LYS A 269 15.32 -18.74 -3.91
CA LYS A 269 15.01 -18.48 -5.32
C LYS A 269 13.77 -19.22 -5.81
N GLU A 270 13.65 -20.49 -5.47
CA GLU A 270 12.54 -21.35 -5.89
C GLU A 270 11.20 -20.98 -5.23
N ALA A 271 11.23 -20.17 -4.18
CA ALA A 271 10.07 -19.73 -3.42
C ALA A 271 9.74 -18.24 -3.62
N VAL A 272 10.40 -17.58 -4.59
CA VAL A 272 10.13 -16.17 -4.90
C VAL A 272 8.68 -16.01 -5.35
N SER A 273 8.02 -15.02 -4.77
CA SER A 273 6.63 -14.63 -5.05
C SER A 273 6.53 -13.11 -5.17
N GLU A 274 5.34 -12.62 -5.52
CA GLU A 274 5.03 -11.21 -5.51
C GLU A 274 5.31 -10.55 -4.15
N GLU A 275 5.06 -11.27 -3.04
CA GLU A 275 5.38 -10.77 -1.69
C GLU A 275 6.88 -10.62 -1.49
N SER A 276 7.68 -11.57 -1.98
CA SER A 276 9.15 -11.49 -1.91
C SER A 276 9.67 -10.26 -2.65
N ILE A 277 9.11 -9.96 -3.81
CA ILE A 277 9.48 -8.77 -4.57
C ILE A 277 8.97 -7.51 -3.87
N GLY A 278 7.67 -7.42 -3.57
CA GLY A 278 7.06 -6.20 -3.03
C GLY A 278 7.55 -5.81 -1.63
N PHE A 279 7.88 -6.77 -0.77
CA PHE A 279 8.27 -6.52 0.62
C PHE A 279 9.76 -6.74 0.92
N THR A 280 10.50 -7.35 0.00
CA THR A 280 11.92 -7.67 0.26
C THR A 280 12.86 -7.07 -0.79
N ILE A 281 12.68 -7.33 -2.07
CA ILE A 281 13.58 -6.87 -3.15
C ILE A 281 13.29 -5.41 -3.52
N GLY A 282 12.05 -5.06 -3.84
CA GLY A 282 11.66 -3.68 -4.20
C GLY A 282 12.06 -2.65 -3.14
N PRO A 283 11.78 -2.86 -1.83
CA PRO A 283 12.23 -1.95 -0.77
C PRO A 283 13.75 -1.77 -0.68
N ARG A 284 14.55 -2.79 -1.04
CA ARG A 284 16.02 -2.71 -1.09
C ARG A 284 16.48 -1.82 -2.24
N LEU A 285 15.97 -2.05 -3.44
CA LEU A 285 16.27 -1.20 -4.60
C LEU A 285 15.82 0.25 -4.35
N ASN A 286 14.60 0.44 -3.85
CA ASN A 286 14.06 1.75 -3.50
C ASN A 286 14.86 2.49 -2.41
N ALA A 287 15.60 1.78 -1.55
CA ALA A 287 16.40 2.41 -0.51
C ALA A 287 17.56 3.21 -1.09
N LEU A 288 18.13 2.79 -2.23
CA LEU A 288 19.20 3.49 -2.93
C LEU A 288 18.80 4.94 -3.25
N GLY A 289 17.72 5.14 -4.01
CA GLY A 289 17.25 6.48 -4.40
C GLY A 289 16.63 7.29 -3.24
N ARG A 290 16.35 6.66 -2.09
CA ARG A 290 15.89 7.36 -0.87
C ARG A 290 17.01 7.89 -0.01
N LEU A 291 18.20 7.30 -0.06
CA LEU A 291 19.35 7.68 0.78
C LEU A 291 20.53 8.19 -0.03
N GLY A 292 20.56 7.98 -1.35
CA GLY A 292 21.70 8.39 -2.17
C GLY A 292 21.51 8.13 -3.67
N GLU A 293 22.51 7.50 -4.27
CA GLU A 293 22.57 7.21 -5.71
C GLU A 293 21.92 5.87 -6.03
N ALA A 294 21.10 5.83 -7.08
CA ALA A 294 20.42 4.63 -7.52
C ALA A 294 21.22 3.77 -8.53
N ALA A 295 22.27 4.32 -9.13
CA ALA A 295 23.11 3.64 -10.11
C ALA A 295 23.61 2.23 -9.71
N PRO A 296 23.99 1.96 -8.43
CA PRO A 296 24.36 0.61 -8.00
C PRO A 296 23.27 -0.46 -8.25
N GLY A 297 22.00 -0.06 -8.34
CA GLY A 297 20.91 -0.98 -8.69
C GLY A 297 21.03 -1.49 -10.13
N VAL A 298 21.33 -0.61 -11.09
CA VAL A 298 21.57 -1.00 -12.49
C VAL A 298 22.85 -1.81 -12.61
N GLU A 299 23.93 -1.41 -11.92
CA GLU A 299 25.19 -2.16 -11.90
C GLU A 299 24.98 -3.58 -11.40
N LEU A 300 24.21 -3.76 -10.31
CA LEU A 300 23.90 -5.09 -9.79
C LEU A 300 23.16 -5.94 -10.81
N MET A 301 22.16 -5.37 -11.50
CA MET A 301 21.33 -6.13 -12.43
C MET A 301 22.06 -6.49 -13.73
N THR A 302 23.15 -5.78 -14.06
CA THR A 302 23.90 -5.98 -15.32
C THR A 302 25.26 -6.66 -15.15
N THR A 303 25.77 -6.82 -13.92
CA THR A 303 27.07 -7.44 -13.70
C THR A 303 27.06 -8.96 -13.93
N PHE A 304 28.18 -9.46 -14.48
CA PHE A 304 28.50 -10.90 -14.61
C PHE A 304 29.55 -11.36 -13.59
N ASP A 305 30.01 -10.47 -12.71
CA ASP A 305 31.02 -10.76 -11.69
C ASP A 305 30.34 -10.99 -10.34
N GLU A 306 30.47 -12.21 -9.80
CA GLU A 306 29.85 -12.59 -8.52
C GLU A 306 30.43 -11.82 -7.32
N GLU A 307 31.74 -11.46 -7.34
CA GLU A 307 32.36 -10.71 -6.24
C GLU A 307 31.81 -9.27 -6.24
N GLN A 308 31.72 -8.63 -7.40
CA GLN A 308 31.10 -7.31 -7.56
C GLN A 308 29.63 -7.34 -7.17
N ALA A 309 28.87 -8.35 -7.63
CA ALA A 309 27.47 -8.52 -7.26
C ALA A 309 27.29 -8.61 -5.74
N LEU A 310 28.15 -9.36 -5.06
CA LEU A 310 28.09 -9.53 -3.61
C LEU A 310 28.40 -8.23 -2.86
N GLU A 311 29.40 -7.46 -3.31
CA GLU A 311 29.70 -6.15 -2.71
C GLU A 311 28.53 -5.18 -2.85
N ILE A 312 27.94 -5.09 -4.05
CA ILE A 312 26.79 -4.20 -4.30
C ILE A 312 25.55 -4.66 -3.53
N ALA A 313 25.24 -5.97 -3.51
CA ALA A 313 24.08 -6.49 -2.77
C ALA A 313 24.17 -6.21 -1.27
N LYS A 314 25.36 -6.36 -0.67
CA LYS A 314 25.61 -5.98 0.74
C LYS A 314 25.42 -4.49 0.98
N TYR A 315 25.91 -3.65 0.07
CA TYR A 315 25.69 -2.21 0.15
C TYR A 315 24.20 -1.87 0.11
N ILE A 316 23.45 -2.47 -0.81
CA ILE A 316 21.99 -2.29 -0.93
C ILE A 316 21.26 -2.74 0.34
N ASP A 317 21.65 -3.89 0.92
CA ASP A 317 21.05 -4.38 2.17
C ASP A 317 21.35 -3.43 3.34
N GLN A 318 22.57 -2.90 3.42
CA GLN A 318 22.95 -1.89 4.40
C GLN A 318 22.10 -0.62 4.26
N GLN A 319 21.93 -0.08 3.04
CA GLN A 319 21.08 1.08 2.76
C GLN A 319 19.62 0.85 3.17
N ASN A 320 19.09 -0.34 2.89
CA ASN A 320 17.74 -0.70 3.29
C ASN A 320 17.58 -0.79 4.82
N ASN A 321 18.57 -1.30 5.55
CA ASN A 321 18.57 -1.36 7.00
C ASN A 321 18.66 0.07 7.61
N GLU A 322 19.55 0.91 7.09
CA GLU A 322 19.65 2.32 7.47
C GLU A 322 18.33 3.07 7.24
N ARG A 323 17.70 2.89 6.08
CA ARG A 323 16.38 3.44 5.80
C ARG A 323 15.33 3.00 6.85
N LYS A 324 15.30 1.72 7.24
CA LYS A 324 14.37 1.19 8.26
C LYS A 324 14.60 1.85 9.63
N ASP A 325 15.86 2.04 10.01
CA ASP A 325 16.22 2.66 11.29
C ASP A 325 15.81 4.14 11.31
N ILE A 326 16.07 4.87 10.22
CA ILE A 326 15.64 6.26 10.06
C ILE A 326 14.11 6.37 10.14
N VAL A 327 13.37 5.53 9.40
CA VAL A 327 11.91 5.49 9.43
C VAL A 327 11.39 5.22 10.85
N THR A 328 11.98 4.26 11.55
CA THR A 328 11.56 3.88 12.90
C THR A 328 11.80 5.03 13.89
N THR A 329 12.93 5.69 13.78
CA THR A 329 13.29 6.83 14.62
C THR A 329 12.34 8.00 14.40
N ILE A 330 12.14 8.40 13.13
CA ILE A 330 11.25 9.53 12.79
C ILE A 330 9.80 9.20 13.16
N ALA A 331 9.33 7.97 12.91
CA ALA A 331 7.96 7.59 13.26
C ALA A 331 7.71 7.67 14.78
N LYS A 332 8.67 7.21 15.60
CA LYS A 332 8.58 7.35 17.06
C LYS A 332 8.51 8.80 17.50
N GLU A 333 9.40 9.63 16.99
CA GLU A 333 9.42 11.08 17.30
C GLU A 333 8.12 11.77 16.83
N ALA A 334 7.60 11.38 15.67
CA ALA A 334 6.36 11.94 15.14
C ALA A 334 5.14 11.56 16.00
N LEU A 335 5.08 10.33 16.50
CA LEU A 335 4.02 9.88 17.42
C LEU A 335 3.99 10.70 18.71
N ASP A 336 5.16 11.09 19.23
CA ASP A 336 5.25 11.94 20.43
C ASP A 336 4.71 13.38 20.20
N LEU A 337 4.56 13.81 18.95
CA LEU A 337 4.06 15.15 18.58
C LEU A 337 2.56 15.16 18.26
N ILE A 338 1.90 14.00 18.21
CA ILE A 338 0.49 13.90 17.81
C ILE A 338 -0.43 14.51 18.86
N ASP A 339 -1.33 15.39 18.41
CA ASP A 339 -2.56 15.70 19.15
C ASP A 339 -3.63 14.65 18.80
N PRO A 340 -4.04 13.80 19.74
CA PRO A 340 -5.04 12.75 19.48
C PRO A 340 -6.42 13.30 19.09
N ASN A 341 -6.72 14.57 19.40
CA ASN A 341 -8.01 15.20 19.08
C ASN A 341 -8.01 15.85 17.68
N ALA A 342 -6.85 16.10 17.08
CA ALA A 342 -6.79 16.70 15.76
C ALA A 342 -7.35 15.74 14.69
N PRO A 343 -8.17 16.22 13.73
CA PRO A 343 -8.72 15.38 12.66
C PRO A 343 -7.66 15.09 11.57
N VAL A 344 -6.60 15.88 11.49
CA VAL A 344 -5.48 15.71 10.55
C VAL A 344 -4.17 16.07 11.25
N HIS A 345 -3.08 15.38 10.93
CA HIS A 345 -1.78 15.60 11.54
C HIS A 345 -0.85 16.30 10.54
N ILE A 346 -0.27 17.45 10.94
CA ILE A 346 0.89 18.06 10.28
C ILE A 346 2.03 18.11 11.30
N LEU A 347 3.01 17.25 11.11
CA LEU A 347 4.11 17.06 12.05
C LEU A 347 5.41 17.51 11.40
N ALA A 348 6.12 18.43 12.04
CA ALA A 348 7.31 19.05 11.49
C ALA A 348 8.45 19.04 12.50
N LYS A 349 9.66 18.68 12.04
CA LYS A 349 10.87 18.74 12.87
C LYS A 349 12.12 18.94 12.02
N GLN A 350 13.10 19.65 12.57
CA GLN A 350 14.42 19.79 11.96
C GLN A 350 15.22 18.49 12.11
N GLY A 351 16.00 18.15 11.08
CA GLY A 351 16.87 16.97 11.06
C GLY A 351 16.18 15.67 10.62
N TRP A 352 14.92 15.70 10.27
CA TRP A 352 14.27 14.54 9.63
C TRP A 352 14.75 14.38 8.19
N HIS A 353 14.98 13.13 7.78
CA HIS A 353 15.52 12.82 6.45
C HIS A 353 14.42 12.86 5.39
N GLU A 354 14.55 13.73 4.38
CA GLU A 354 13.53 13.98 3.35
C GLU A 354 13.13 12.73 2.57
N GLY A 355 14.06 11.82 2.30
CA GLY A 355 13.85 10.63 1.47
C GLY A 355 12.85 9.62 2.03
N VAL A 356 12.50 9.71 3.33
CA VAL A 356 11.62 8.74 4.00
C VAL A 356 10.32 9.32 4.53
N LEU A 357 10.08 10.63 4.39
CA LEU A 357 8.91 11.31 4.97
C LEU A 357 7.58 10.69 4.51
N GLY A 358 7.48 10.31 3.25
CA GLY A 358 6.27 9.66 2.71
C GLY A 358 6.02 8.27 3.32
N ILE A 359 7.07 7.53 3.69
CA ILE A 359 6.94 6.24 4.39
C ILE A 359 6.44 6.48 5.81
N VAL A 360 7.00 7.47 6.50
CA VAL A 360 6.58 7.84 7.85
C VAL A 360 5.13 8.33 7.85
N ALA A 361 4.76 9.21 6.91
CA ALA A 361 3.39 9.70 6.77
C ALA A 361 2.38 8.55 6.60
N GLY A 362 2.70 7.58 5.73
CA GLY A 362 1.87 6.38 5.54
C GLY A 362 1.75 5.53 6.81
N ARG A 363 2.84 5.35 7.54
CA ARG A 363 2.85 4.59 8.79
C ARG A 363 1.99 5.26 9.87
N ILE A 364 2.16 6.57 10.08
CA ILE A 364 1.37 7.32 11.07
C ILE A 364 -0.12 7.34 10.67
N MET A 365 -0.41 7.56 9.39
CA MET A 365 -1.78 7.51 8.87
C MET A 365 -2.43 6.14 9.12
N GLN A 366 -1.73 5.04 8.88
CA GLN A 366 -2.24 3.69 9.17
C GLN A 366 -2.46 3.44 10.66
N GLU A 367 -1.58 3.95 11.53
CA GLU A 367 -1.65 3.78 12.97
C GLU A 367 -2.77 4.62 13.61
N THR A 368 -3.00 5.83 13.09
CA THR A 368 -3.98 6.79 13.64
C THR A 368 -5.34 6.76 12.93
N GLY A 369 -5.40 6.22 11.70
CA GLY A 369 -6.58 6.32 10.84
C GLY A 369 -6.82 7.73 10.28
N LYS A 370 -5.86 8.67 10.42
CA LYS A 370 -6.04 10.09 10.08
C LYS A 370 -5.05 10.52 9.00
N PRO A 371 -5.46 11.43 8.09
CA PRO A 371 -4.54 12.05 7.14
C PRO A 371 -3.33 12.64 7.84
N THR A 372 -2.14 12.41 7.30
CA THR A 372 -0.89 12.79 7.96
C THR A 372 0.08 13.41 6.96
N ILE A 373 0.62 14.57 7.31
CA ILE A 373 1.70 15.26 6.59
C ILE A 373 2.92 15.30 7.50
N ILE A 374 4.06 14.83 6.99
CA ILE A 374 5.35 14.85 7.68
C ILE A 374 6.28 15.79 6.94
N LEU A 375 6.86 16.74 7.67
CA LEU A 375 7.69 17.82 7.15
C LEU A 375 9.08 17.82 7.80
N ALA A 376 10.13 17.83 6.99
CA ALA A 376 11.49 18.10 7.41
C ALA A 376 11.77 19.60 7.29
N ILE A 377 12.15 20.23 8.38
CA ILE A 377 12.58 21.63 8.40
C ILE A 377 14.06 21.68 8.06
N ASP A 378 14.45 22.58 7.16
CA ASP A 378 15.84 22.80 6.74
C ASP A 378 16.73 23.32 7.89
N GLU A 379 18.04 23.32 7.69
CA GLU A 379 19.00 23.79 8.70
C GLU A 379 18.81 25.27 9.07
N SER A 380 18.33 26.09 8.12
CA SER A 380 18.05 27.51 8.36
C SER A 380 16.79 27.73 9.20
N GLY A 381 15.93 26.75 9.35
CA GLY A 381 14.65 26.85 10.03
C GLY A 381 13.58 27.65 9.27
N THR A 382 13.80 27.93 7.98
CA THR A 382 12.91 28.79 7.18
C THR A 382 12.00 28.03 6.23
N THR A 383 12.44 26.88 5.74
CA THR A 383 11.72 26.08 4.73
C THR A 383 11.44 24.67 5.26
N ALA A 384 10.26 24.17 4.99
CA ALA A 384 9.89 22.80 5.29
C ALA A 384 9.53 22.06 4.00
N LYS A 385 10.08 20.86 3.83
CA LYS A 385 9.79 19.95 2.70
C LYS A 385 9.19 18.66 3.21
N GLY A 386 8.17 18.14 2.55
CA GLY A 386 7.52 16.96 3.07
C GLY A 386 6.58 16.23 2.16
N SER A 387 5.93 15.25 2.75
CA SER A 387 5.00 14.37 2.07
C SER A 387 3.79 14.10 2.94
N GLY A 388 2.61 14.13 2.32
CA GLY A 388 1.34 13.77 2.94
C GLY A 388 0.82 12.42 2.45
N ARG A 389 0.06 11.77 3.33
CA ARG A 389 -0.75 10.57 3.01
C ARG A 389 -2.14 10.76 3.57
N SER A 390 -3.14 10.37 2.81
CA SER A 390 -4.56 10.56 3.15
C SER A 390 -5.33 9.26 3.23
N ILE A 391 -6.54 9.37 3.73
CA ILE A 391 -7.57 8.33 3.73
C ILE A 391 -8.55 8.61 2.58
N SER A 392 -9.36 7.60 2.19
CA SER A 392 -10.32 7.72 1.08
C SER A 392 -11.33 8.85 1.27
N ALA A 393 -11.67 9.19 2.51
CA ALA A 393 -12.63 10.25 2.82
C ALA A 393 -12.12 11.67 2.49
N LEU A 394 -10.79 11.92 2.49
CA LEU A 394 -10.22 13.25 2.26
C LEU A 394 -9.35 13.27 0.99
N ASN A 395 -9.79 14.03 -0.03
CA ASN A 395 -8.92 14.36 -1.16
C ASN A 395 -7.87 15.40 -0.73
N LEU A 396 -6.68 14.90 -0.39
CA LEU A 396 -5.60 15.74 0.14
C LEU A 396 -5.11 16.78 -0.88
N TYR A 397 -5.06 16.40 -2.16
CA TYR A 397 -4.65 17.32 -3.23
C TYR A 397 -5.63 18.47 -3.37
N GLU A 398 -6.92 18.20 -3.44
CA GLU A 398 -7.95 19.22 -3.57
C GLU A 398 -7.95 20.17 -2.37
N ALA A 399 -7.90 19.62 -1.14
CA ALA A 399 -7.87 20.41 0.08
C ALA A 399 -6.66 21.36 0.14
N LEU A 400 -5.46 20.89 -0.24
CA LEU A 400 -4.25 21.72 -0.22
C LEU A 400 -4.17 22.66 -1.43
N ASN A 401 -4.81 22.31 -2.55
CA ASN A 401 -4.81 23.16 -3.75
C ASN A 401 -5.65 24.44 -3.56
N GLU A 402 -6.66 24.46 -2.65
CA GLU A 402 -7.37 25.70 -2.26
C GLU A 402 -6.43 26.78 -1.69
N VAL A 403 -5.28 26.37 -1.14
CA VAL A 403 -4.26 27.27 -0.54
C VAL A 403 -2.90 27.12 -1.23
N ARG A 404 -2.92 26.88 -2.54
CA ARG A 404 -1.73 26.62 -3.37
C ARG A 404 -0.62 27.65 -3.22
N GLU A 405 -0.97 28.91 -2.97
CA GLU A 405 -0.05 30.04 -2.78
C GLU A 405 0.80 29.95 -1.50
N GLN A 406 0.42 29.07 -0.55
CA GLN A 406 1.21 28.85 0.67
C GLN A 406 2.44 27.97 0.43
N PHE A 407 2.52 27.33 -0.73
CA PHE A 407 3.58 26.39 -1.09
C PHE A 407 4.49 26.98 -2.16
N THR A 408 5.79 26.80 -2.01
CA THR A 408 6.77 27.07 -3.08
C THR A 408 6.74 25.97 -4.14
N HIS A 409 6.57 24.71 -3.72
CA HIS A 409 6.34 23.55 -4.59
C HIS A 409 5.21 22.70 -4.00
N PHE A 410 4.35 22.24 -4.87
CA PHE A 410 3.21 21.40 -4.49
C PHE A 410 2.77 20.56 -5.67
N GLY A 411 2.53 19.27 -5.44
CA GLY A 411 1.98 18.33 -6.40
C GLY A 411 1.50 17.06 -5.70
N GLY A 412 0.66 16.31 -6.37
CA GLY A 412 0.11 15.08 -5.80
C GLY A 412 -1.23 14.70 -6.41
N HIS A 413 -1.92 13.82 -5.74
CA HIS A 413 -3.25 13.32 -6.09
C HIS A 413 -4.05 13.03 -4.81
N HIS A 414 -5.24 12.45 -4.94
CA HIS A 414 -6.20 12.22 -3.83
C HIS A 414 -5.53 11.70 -2.55
N MET A 415 -4.72 10.65 -2.65
CA MET A 415 -4.18 9.91 -1.50
C MET A 415 -2.80 10.38 -1.03
N ALA A 416 -2.09 11.18 -1.82
CA ALA A 416 -0.72 11.57 -1.52
C ALA A 416 -0.36 12.94 -2.11
N ALA A 417 0.45 13.72 -1.38
CA ALA A 417 0.95 14.98 -1.86
C ALA A 417 2.41 15.20 -1.42
N GLY A 418 3.22 15.76 -2.32
CA GLY A 418 4.54 16.29 -2.03
C GLY A 418 4.50 17.82 -1.95
N MET A 419 5.24 18.42 -1.03
CA MET A 419 5.18 19.85 -0.81
C MET A 419 6.47 20.45 -0.28
N THR A 420 6.65 21.73 -0.58
CA THR A 420 7.67 22.60 0.05
C THR A 420 7.00 23.92 0.40
N LEU A 421 7.16 24.40 1.63
CA LEU A 421 6.54 25.63 2.11
C LEU A 421 7.42 26.34 3.14
N PRO A 422 7.26 27.68 3.33
CA PRO A 422 7.84 28.39 4.46
C PRO A 422 7.32 27.83 5.79
N VAL A 423 8.20 27.67 6.78
CA VAL A 423 7.84 27.13 8.12
C VAL A 423 6.73 27.95 8.77
N GLU A 424 6.73 29.27 8.58
CA GLU A 424 5.69 30.18 9.10
C GLU A 424 4.28 29.90 8.56
N ASN A 425 4.15 29.24 7.42
CA ASN A 425 2.85 28.90 6.80
C ASN A 425 2.25 27.59 7.36
N ILE A 426 3.01 26.77 8.08
CA ILE A 426 2.54 25.48 8.62
C ILE A 426 1.26 25.62 9.45
N PRO A 427 1.16 26.57 10.42
CA PRO A 427 -0.05 26.73 11.21
C PRO A 427 -1.27 27.09 10.38
N PHE A 428 -1.11 27.93 9.36
CA PHE A 428 -2.20 28.30 8.46
C PHE A 428 -2.71 27.10 7.65
N VAL A 429 -1.80 26.29 7.12
CA VAL A 429 -2.17 25.07 6.37
C VAL A 429 -2.89 24.07 7.29
N GLN A 430 -2.47 23.93 8.55
CA GLN A 430 -3.15 23.09 9.55
C GLN A 430 -4.58 23.58 9.81
N GLU A 431 -4.77 24.87 10.06
CA GLU A 431 -6.10 25.46 10.29
C GLU A 431 -6.99 25.32 9.05
N HIS A 432 -6.45 25.52 7.87
CA HIS A 432 -7.17 25.36 6.61
C HIS A 432 -7.69 23.91 6.43
N LEU A 433 -6.85 22.91 6.65
CA LEU A 433 -7.28 21.51 6.52
C LEU A 433 -8.38 21.13 7.52
N VAL A 434 -8.28 21.60 8.77
CA VAL A 434 -9.33 21.41 9.77
C VAL A 434 -10.63 22.07 9.29
N HIS A 435 -10.57 23.33 8.85
CA HIS A 435 -11.72 24.05 8.33
C HIS A 435 -12.32 23.39 7.06
N PHE A 436 -11.46 22.88 6.15
CA PHE A 436 -11.90 22.16 4.95
C PHE A 436 -12.70 20.91 5.31
N ILE A 437 -12.22 20.13 6.30
CA ILE A 437 -12.91 18.94 6.81
C ILE A 437 -14.28 19.31 7.40
N GLU A 438 -14.34 20.35 8.23
CA GLU A 438 -15.59 20.82 8.86
C GLU A 438 -16.57 21.38 7.83
N LYS A 439 -16.12 22.28 6.95
CA LYS A 439 -16.93 22.93 5.89
C LYS A 439 -17.58 21.91 4.97
N ASN A 440 -16.83 20.88 4.58
CA ASN A 440 -17.30 19.85 3.66
C ASN A 440 -17.96 18.66 4.40
N GLN A 441 -18.12 18.74 5.73
CA GLN A 441 -18.73 17.70 6.57
C GLN A 441 -18.13 16.31 6.30
N ILE A 442 -16.78 16.26 6.11
CA ILE A 442 -16.08 15.01 5.83
C ILE A 442 -16.12 14.15 7.09
N ASP A 443 -16.73 12.99 6.96
CA ASP A 443 -16.83 12.05 8.08
C ASP A 443 -15.49 11.34 8.30
N MET A 444 -14.74 11.84 9.28
CA MET A 444 -13.45 11.28 9.70
C MET A 444 -13.60 10.10 10.66
N ALA A 445 -14.80 9.86 11.20
CA ALA A 445 -15.08 8.78 12.16
C ALA A 445 -15.47 7.47 11.46
N ASN A 446 -15.95 7.56 10.23
CA ASN A 446 -16.19 6.38 9.41
C ASN A 446 -14.81 5.78 9.01
N GLY A 447 -14.44 4.68 9.68
CA GLY A 447 -13.22 3.93 9.40
C GLY A 447 -13.07 3.60 7.91
N GLN A 448 -11.86 3.25 7.51
CA GLN A 448 -11.58 2.80 6.14
C GLN A 448 -12.51 1.65 5.76
N GLU A 449 -12.94 1.61 4.51
CA GLU A 449 -13.71 0.49 3.98
C GLU A 449 -12.85 -0.77 3.94
N LEU A 450 -13.43 -1.90 4.35
CA LEU A 450 -12.83 -3.22 4.21
C LEU A 450 -13.72 -4.07 3.31
N LEU A 451 -13.27 -4.31 2.09
CA LEU A 451 -13.97 -5.16 1.15
C LEU A 451 -13.86 -6.62 1.60
N ILE A 452 -15.01 -7.23 1.92
CA ILE A 452 -15.11 -8.63 2.28
C ILE A 452 -15.52 -9.43 1.04
N SER A 453 -14.66 -10.32 0.61
CA SER A 453 -14.85 -11.12 -0.60
C SER A 453 -15.96 -12.17 -0.46
N GLU A 454 -16.06 -12.81 0.71
CA GLU A 454 -17.10 -13.82 0.98
C GLU A 454 -17.19 -14.09 2.51
N SER A 455 -18.35 -14.59 2.95
CA SER A 455 -18.54 -15.11 4.30
C SER A 455 -18.30 -16.62 4.33
N LEU A 456 -17.43 -17.09 5.21
CA LEU A 456 -17.07 -18.50 5.34
C LEU A 456 -17.44 -19.07 6.71
N ALA A 457 -17.81 -20.36 6.73
CA ALA A 457 -17.79 -21.13 7.97
C ALA A 457 -16.35 -21.59 8.28
N VAL A 458 -16.01 -21.72 9.58
CA VAL A 458 -14.67 -22.16 10.00
C VAL A 458 -14.30 -23.52 9.39
N SER A 459 -15.27 -24.42 9.19
CA SER A 459 -15.06 -25.73 8.56
C SER A 459 -14.61 -25.66 7.09
N GLN A 460 -14.85 -24.54 6.40
CA GLN A 460 -14.45 -24.35 4.99
C GLN A 460 -13.00 -23.88 4.86
N ALA A 461 -12.40 -23.34 5.92
CA ALA A 461 -11.02 -22.86 5.94
C ALA A 461 -10.02 -24.00 6.05
N THR A 462 -9.93 -24.83 5.01
CA THR A 462 -9.03 -25.98 4.94
C THR A 462 -7.73 -25.64 4.20
N THR A 463 -6.66 -26.42 4.43
CA THR A 463 -5.41 -26.29 3.65
C THR A 463 -5.66 -26.46 2.16
N ALA A 464 -6.52 -27.41 1.77
CA ALA A 464 -6.88 -27.63 0.36
C ALA A 464 -7.57 -26.42 -0.27
N PHE A 465 -8.45 -25.73 0.47
CA PHE A 465 -9.08 -24.50 -0.02
C PHE A 465 -8.05 -23.36 -0.17
N ILE A 466 -7.15 -23.21 0.81
CA ILE A 466 -6.09 -22.19 0.77
C ILE A 466 -5.11 -22.46 -0.38
N ASP A 467 -4.74 -23.73 -0.62
CA ASP A 467 -3.88 -24.08 -1.76
C ASP A 467 -4.57 -23.75 -3.09
N GLN A 468 -5.89 -23.95 -3.20
CA GLN A 468 -6.63 -23.52 -4.38
C GLN A 468 -6.73 -21.99 -4.53
N LEU A 469 -6.76 -21.20 -3.44
CA LEU A 469 -6.72 -19.73 -3.54
C LEU A 469 -5.46 -19.21 -4.26
N ARG A 470 -4.37 -19.99 -4.25
CA ARG A 470 -3.12 -19.63 -4.95
C ARG A 470 -3.26 -19.49 -6.46
N ILE A 471 -4.30 -20.06 -7.07
CA ILE A 471 -4.56 -19.84 -8.50
C ILE A 471 -4.86 -18.38 -8.83
N LEU A 472 -5.31 -17.60 -7.83
CA LEU A 472 -5.56 -16.17 -7.98
C LEU A 472 -4.26 -15.34 -7.98
N ALA A 473 -3.15 -15.89 -7.46
CA ALA A 473 -1.85 -15.22 -7.46
C ALA A 473 -1.29 -15.04 -8.89
N PRO A 474 -0.41 -14.07 -9.13
CA PRO A 474 0.18 -13.11 -8.17
C PRO A 474 -0.83 -12.04 -7.72
N PHE A 475 -0.75 -11.67 -6.44
CA PHE A 475 -1.59 -10.64 -5.85
C PHE A 475 -0.94 -9.26 -5.88
N GLY A 476 -1.75 -8.21 -5.95
CA GLY A 476 -1.31 -6.81 -5.98
C GLY A 476 -2.48 -5.86 -6.17
N THR A 477 -2.22 -4.67 -6.68
CA THR A 477 -3.24 -3.68 -7.00
C THR A 477 -4.27 -4.28 -7.98
N ASP A 478 -5.55 -4.08 -7.75
CA ASP A 478 -6.71 -4.60 -8.49
C ASP A 478 -6.85 -6.14 -8.53
N ASN A 479 -5.88 -6.87 -7.99
CA ASN A 479 -5.98 -8.31 -7.72
C ASN A 479 -5.56 -8.61 -6.27
N THR A 480 -6.30 -8.08 -5.32
CA THR A 480 -5.97 -8.18 -3.90
C THR A 480 -6.19 -9.58 -3.33
N VAL A 481 -5.44 -9.92 -2.28
CA VAL A 481 -5.68 -11.15 -1.50
C VAL A 481 -7.11 -11.13 -0.96
N PRO A 482 -7.91 -12.21 -1.16
CA PRO A 482 -9.28 -12.25 -0.68
C PRO A 482 -9.38 -12.14 0.84
N THR A 483 -10.22 -11.23 1.31
CA THR A 483 -10.55 -11.08 2.74
C THR A 483 -11.89 -11.77 3.00
N PHE A 484 -11.92 -12.64 4.00
CA PHE A 484 -13.09 -13.41 4.39
C PHE A 484 -13.61 -12.95 5.74
N VAL A 485 -14.93 -13.06 5.96
CA VAL A 485 -15.53 -12.87 7.27
C VAL A 485 -16.03 -14.20 7.82
N PHE A 486 -15.75 -14.44 9.10
CA PHE A 486 -16.26 -15.55 9.89
C PHE A 486 -17.18 -14.98 10.95
N LYS A 487 -18.48 -15.28 10.86
CA LYS A 487 -19.49 -14.71 11.74
C LYS A 487 -19.76 -15.59 12.96
N GLU A 488 -20.12 -14.95 14.07
CA GLU A 488 -20.58 -15.62 15.31
C GLU A 488 -19.60 -16.70 15.82
N ILE A 489 -18.28 -16.46 15.68
CA ILE A 489 -17.28 -17.37 16.19
C ILE A 489 -17.12 -17.24 17.72
N THR A 490 -16.78 -18.33 18.39
CA THR A 490 -16.41 -18.32 19.80
C THR A 490 -14.88 -18.32 19.93
N PRO A 491 -14.27 -17.18 20.32
CA PRO A 491 -12.82 -17.12 20.50
C PRO A 491 -12.40 -17.88 21.77
N THR A 492 -11.34 -18.68 21.66
CA THR A 492 -10.75 -19.42 22.80
C THR A 492 -9.24 -19.36 22.73
N GLN A 493 -8.55 -19.79 23.78
CA GLN A 493 -7.09 -19.80 23.87
C GLN A 493 -6.45 -18.43 23.55
N ILE A 494 -7.12 -17.35 23.91
CA ILE A 494 -6.66 -15.98 23.65
C ILE A 494 -5.37 -15.72 24.40
N ARG A 495 -4.33 -15.27 23.67
CA ARG A 495 -3.01 -14.95 24.22
C ARG A 495 -2.45 -13.72 23.56
N GLN A 496 -1.88 -12.85 24.36
CA GLN A 496 -1.03 -11.77 23.88
C GLN A 496 0.36 -12.33 23.60
N ILE A 497 0.95 -11.97 22.46
CA ILE A 497 2.27 -12.45 22.01
C ILE A 497 3.11 -11.29 21.43
N GLY A 498 4.40 -11.54 21.22
CA GLY A 498 5.34 -10.55 20.71
C GLY A 498 5.92 -9.64 21.79
N ALA A 499 6.81 -8.73 21.40
CA ALA A 499 7.35 -7.72 22.29
C ALA A 499 6.20 -6.84 22.81
N ASP A 500 6.25 -6.50 24.10
CA ASP A 500 5.24 -5.66 24.79
C ASP A 500 3.79 -6.16 24.66
N ASN A 501 3.61 -7.46 24.38
CA ASN A 501 2.29 -8.06 24.16
C ASN A 501 1.49 -7.40 23.02
N ALA A 502 2.17 -6.94 21.99
CA ALA A 502 1.58 -6.13 20.92
C ALA A 502 0.57 -6.89 20.04
N HIS A 503 0.63 -8.22 19.99
CA HIS A 503 -0.18 -9.02 19.07
C HIS A 503 -1.10 -9.98 19.81
N LEU A 504 -2.19 -10.43 19.14
CA LEU A 504 -3.08 -11.48 19.64
C LEU A 504 -2.89 -12.77 18.85
N LYS A 505 -2.95 -13.89 19.56
CA LYS A 505 -3.16 -15.22 19.00
C LYS A 505 -4.34 -15.86 19.70
N PHE A 506 -5.27 -16.45 18.95
CA PHE A 506 -6.44 -17.12 19.50
C PHE A 506 -6.92 -18.22 18.55
N GLN A 507 -7.87 -19.02 19.03
CA GLN A 507 -8.52 -20.06 18.24
C GLN A 507 -9.99 -19.69 18.04
N MET A 508 -10.45 -19.69 16.80
CA MET A 508 -11.84 -19.51 16.42
C MET A 508 -12.55 -20.86 16.43
N ASN A 509 -13.67 -20.95 17.14
CA ASN A 509 -14.51 -22.15 17.20
C ASN A 509 -15.90 -21.84 16.67
N GLN A 510 -16.39 -22.70 15.79
CA GLN A 510 -17.72 -22.62 15.21
C GLN A 510 -18.20 -24.04 14.89
N GLU A 511 -19.33 -24.48 15.45
CA GLU A 511 -19.95 -25.78 15.21
C GLU A 511 -18.98 -26.97 15.30
N GLY A 512 -18.02 -26.92 16.21
CA GLY A 512 -17.01 -27.97 16.43
C GLY A 512 -15.79 -27.90 15.52
N ALA A 513 -15.78 -27.03 14.51
CA ALA A 513 -14.60 -26.73 13.72
C ALA A 513 -13.72 -25.68 14.40
N GLN A 514 -12.41 -25.75 14.15
CA GLN A 514 -11.41 -24.87 14.77
C GLN A 514 -10.45 -24.29 13.74
N LEU A 515 -10.13 -23.00 13.86
CA LEU A 515 -9.16 -22.30 13.03
C LEU A 515 -8.27 -21.41 13.92
N ASP A 516 -6.95 -21.54 13.77
CA ASP A 516 -6.00 -20.66 14.45
C ASP A 516 -6.05 -19.26 13.81
N ALA A 517 -5.97 -18.21 14.64
CA ALA A 517 -5.99 -16.82 14.20
C ALA A 517 -4.87 -16.03 14.88
N ILE A 518 -4.27 -15.10 14.10
CA ILE A 518 -3.28 -14.15 14.59
C ILE A 518 -3.68 -12.74 14.16
N ALA A 519 -3.66 -11.80 15.11
CA ALA A 519 -4.00 -10.40 14.92
C ALA A 519 -2.81 -9.53 15.34
N PHE A 520 -2.12 -8.95 14.37
CA PHE A 520 -0.98 -8.07 14.63
C PHE A 520 -1.45 -6.71 15.16
N GLN A 521 -0.71 -6.15 16.13
CA GLN A 521 -0.96 -4.87 16.79
C GLN A 521 -2.32 -4.77 17.54
N MET A 522 -2.99 -5.91 17.76
CA MET A 522 -4.29 -5.97 18.45
C MET A 522 -4.18 -6.56 19.85
N GLY A 523 -2.97 -6.67 20.41
CA GLY A 523 -2.73 -7.19 21.75
C GLY A 523 -3.56 -6.53 22.85
N PRO A 524 -3.69 -5.20 22.89
CA PRO A 524 -4.52 -4.50 23.88
C PRO A 524 -6.00 -4.88 23.86
N GLN A 525 -6.52 -5.43 22.77
CA GLN A 525 -7.94 -5.79 22.58
C GLN A 525 -8.27 -7.23 23.08
N ALA A 526 -7.36 -7.89 23.78
CA ALA A 526 -7.54 -9.27 24.26
C ALA A 526 -8.76 -9.43 25.19
N ASP A 527 -8.93 -8.49 26.11
CA ASP A 527 -10.04 -8.51 27.09
C ASP A 527 -11.39 -8.32 26.37
N GLU A 528 -11.45 -7.52 25.31
CA GLU A 528 -12.65 -7.30 24.51
C GLU A 528 -13.05 -8.56 23.75
N LEU A 529 -12.09 -9.20 23.09
CA LEU A 529 -12.32 -10.43 22.33
C LEU A 529 -12.79 -11.60 23.23
N ALA A 530 -12.39 -11.60 24.49
CA ALA A 530 -12.77 -12.65 25.45
C ALA A 530 -14.22 -12.56 25.96
N GLN A 531 -14.95 -11.46 25.67
CA GLN A 531 -16.23 -11.16 26.31
C GLN A 531 -17.48 -11.72 25.58
N GLY A 532 -17.33 -12.36 24.42
CA GLY A 532 -18.50 -12.85 23.71
C GLY A 532 -18.20 -13.56 22.39
N THR A 533 -19.23 -13.71 21.60
CA THR A 533 -19.07 -14.13 20.20
C THR A 533 -18.55 -12.96 19.37
N ALA A 534 -17.74 -13.27 18.38
CA ALA A 534 -17.14 -12.26 17.50
C ALA A 534 -17.39 -12.58 16.02
N ASP A 535 -17.51 -11.54 15.24
CA ASP A 535 -17.33 -11.59 13.80
C ASP A 535 -15.87 -11.20 13.52
N VAL A 536 -15.16 -12.01 12.75
CA VAL A 536 -13.72 -11.82 12.49
C VAL A 536 -13.47 -11.77 10.99
N ALA A 537 -12.85 -10.70 10.52
CA ALA A 537 -12.44 -10.52 9.14
C ALA A 537 -10.92 -10.67 8.99
N GLY A 538 -10.49 -11.33 7.91
CA GLY A 538 -9.07 -11.52 7.64
C GLY A 538 -8.78 -12.35 6.41
N GLN A 539 -7.49 -12.59 6.19
CA GLN A 539 -6.96 -13.34 5.05
C GLN A 539 -6.52 -14.75 5.49
N LEU A 540 -6.84 -15.74 4.70
CA LEU A 540 -6.44 -17.11 4.97
C LEU A 540 -4.98 -17.35 4.55
N SER A 541 -4.21 -18.02 5.41
CA SER A 541 -2.83 -18.39 5.17
C SER A 541 -2.54 -19.82 5.66
N ILE A 542 -1.40 -20.36 5.26
CA ILE A 542 -0.91 -21.64 5.78
C ILE A 542 0.26 -21.36 6.72
N ASN A 543 0.11 -21.73 7.98
CA ASN A 543 1.22 -21.74 8.92
C ASN A 543 1.95 -23.09 8.82
N GLU A 544 3.24 -23.03 8.45
CA GLU A 544 4.10 -24.21 8.37
C GLU A 544 5.11 -24.19 9.53
N TRP A 545 5.03 -25.21 10.38
CA TRP A 545 5.95 -25.37 11.50
C TRP A 545 6.37 -26.84 11.64
N ASN A 546 7.67 -27.11 11.64
CA ASN A 546 8.24 -28.46 11.70
C ASN A 546 7.64 -29.42 10.67
N GLY A 547 7.45 -28.95 9.44
CA GLY A 547 6.87 -29.72 8.33
C GLY A 547 5.35 -29.98 8.44
N ARG A 548 4.68 -29.42 9.44
CA ARG A 548 3.22 -29.50 9.57
C ARG A 548 2.58 -28.21 9.05
N LYS A 549 1.68 -28.37 8.08
CA LYS A 549 0.89 -27.29 7.51
C LYS A 549 -0.48 -27.23 8.18
N LYS A 550 -0.84 -26.05 8.68
CA LYS A 550 -2.16 -25.80 9.28
C LYS A 550 -2.75 -24.52 8.69
N PRO A 551 -4.07 -24.48 8.45
CA PRO A 551 -4.76 -23.26 8.10
C PRO A 551 -4.69 -22.27 9.26
N GLN A 552 -4.55 -20.99 8.93
CA GLN A 552 -4.52 -19.88 9.87
C GLN A 552 -5.21 -18.66 9.25
N LEU A 553 -5.91 -17.87 10.07
CA LEU A 553 -6.42 -16.57 9.68
C LEU A 553 -5.46 -15.47 10.14
N MET A 554 -5.04 -14.65 9.20
CA MET A 554 -4.38 -13.36 9.46
C MET A 554 -5.47 -12.32 9.65
N VAL A 555 -5.76 -11.97 10.90
CA VAL A 555 -6.89 -11.10 11.23
C VAL A 555 -6.60 -9.65 10.83
N THR A 556 -7.53 -9.07 10.07
CA THR A 556 -7.50 -7.65 9.69
C THR A 556 -8.33 -6.82 10.66
N ASP A 557 -9.49 -7.32 11.08
CA ASP A 557 -10.40 -6.64 12.00
C ASP A 557 -11.35 -7.64 12.67
N PHE A 558 -11.95 -7.22 13.79
CA PHE A 558 -13.02 -7.98 14.42
C PHE A 558 -14.03 -7.08 15.14
N ALA A 559 -15.26 -7.56 15.23
CA ALA A 559 -16.33 -6.97 16.02
C ALA A 559 -16.81 -8.00 17.06
N VAL A 560 -17.13 -7.56 18.26
CA VAL A 560 -17.65 -8.44 19.33
C VAL A 560 -19.09 -8.12 19.59
N SER A 561 -19.95 -9.13 19.43
CA SER A 561 -21.39 -9.00 19.67
C SER A 561 -21.70 -9.11 21.17
N GLY A 562 -22.83 -8.51 21.56
CA GLY A 562 -23.30 -8.56 22.93
C GLY A 562 -22.63 -7.56 23.87
N ARG A 563 -23.05 -7.61 25.13
CA ARG A 563 -22.57 -6.69 26.15
C ARG A 563 -21.24 -7.12 26.69
N GLN A 564 -20.37 -6.15 26.87
CA GLN A 564 -19.05 -6.34 27.44
C GLN A 564 -19.00 -5.71 28.83
N LEU A 565 -18.51 -6.47 29.82
CA LEU A 565 -18.31 -6.00 31.19
C LEU A 565 -16.85 -6.10 31.55
N PHE A 566 -16.22 -4.95 31.81
CA PHE A 566 -14.81 -4.86 32.17
C PHE A 566 -14.65 -4.48 33.63
N ASP A 567 -13.82 -5.25 34.39
CA ASP A 567 -13.45 -4.90 35.76
C ASP A 567 -12.07 -4.24 35.77
N PHE A 568 -12.06 -2.93 36.01
CA PHE A 568 -10.83 -2.12 36.08
C PHE A 568 -10.33 -1.91 37.51
N ARG A 569 -10.96 -2.54 38.51
CA ARG A 569 -10.53 -2.42 39.90
C ARG A 569 -9.15 -3.02 40.09
N GLY A 570 -8.20 -2.24 40.66
CA GLY A 570 -6.83 -2.67 40.91
C GLY A 570 -5.91 -2.74 39.69
N LYS A 571 -6.39 -2.35 38.48
CA LYS A 571 -5.55 -2.22 37.27
C LYS A 571 -4.94 -0.81 37.17
N ASN A 572 -3.71 -0.71 36.68
CA ASN A 572 -3.03 0.56 36.43
C ASN A 572 -3.77 1.40 35.37
N ASN A 573 -3.58 2.72 35.40
CA ASN A 573 -4.27 3.70 34.54
C ASN A 573 -4.20 3.45 33.01
N GLN A 574 -3.31 2.58 32.55
CA GLN A 574 -3.11 2.27 31.12
C GLN A 574 -4.22 1.39 30.49
N THR A 575 -5.13 0.84 31.27
CA THR A 575 -6.19 -0.08 30.81
C THR A 575 -7.61 0.47 30.96
N LYS A 576 -7.76 1.76 31.25
CA LYS A 576 -9.08 2.37 31.36
C LYS A 576 -9.67 2.64 29.97
N PRO A 577 -11.00 2.46 29.78
CA PRO A 577 -11.63 2.84 28.53
C PRO A 577 -11.40 4.33 28.26
N ILE A 578 -11.13 4.66 26.99
CA ILE A 578 -11.01 6.05 26.55
C ILE A 578 -12.45 6.61 26.55
N PRO A 579 -12.73 7.69 27.29
CA PRO A 579 -14.04 8.30 27.28
C PRO A 579 -14.37 8.82 25.85
N SER A 580 -15.61 8.61 25.42
CA SER A 580 -16.16 9.17 24.19
C SER A 580 -17.38 10.03 24.55
N GLU A 581 -17.90 10.80 23.60
CA GLU A 581 -19.16 11.54 23.79
C GLU A 581 -20.34 10.62 24.16
N ALA A 582 -20.28 9.36 23.75
CA ALA A 582 -21.23 8.31 24.08
C ALA A 582 -20.93 7.58 25.41
N THR A 583 -20.04 8.11 26.27
CA THR A 583 -19.69 7.54 27.57
C THR A 583 -20.40 8.29 28.69
N ALA A 584 -21.08 7.57 29.59
CA ALA A 584 -21.60 8.14 30.84
C ALA A 584 -20.92 7.49 32.06
N TYR A 585 -20.75 8.30 33.09
CA TYR A 585 -20.23 7.88 34.40
C TYR A 585 -21.40 7.69 35.36
N LEU A 586 -21.53 6.45 35.86
CA LEU A 586 -22.58 6.11 36.82
C LEU A 586 -22.03 6.22 38.24
N LEU A 587 -22.71 7.03 39.06
CA LEU A 587 -22.42 7.24 40.47
C LEU A 587 -23.52 6.66 41.33
N PHE A 588 -23.17 5.91 42.39
CA PHE A 588 -24.09 5.49 43.44
C PHE A 588 -24.04 6.42 44.66
N ASP A 589 -22.96 7.20 44.82
CA ASP A 589 -22.86 8.32 45.78
C ASP A 589 -22.36 9.57 45.03
N GLU A 590 -23.16 10.59 44.96
CA GLU A 590 -22.87 11.87 44.29
C GLU A 590 -21.55 12.52 44.78
N LYS A 591 -21.12 12.23 46.03
CA LYS A 591 -19.85 12.72 46.56
C LYS A 591 -18.65 12.17 45.81
N ASN A 592 -18.80 11.13 45.03
CA ASN A 592 -17.72 10.49 44.26
C ASN A 592 -17.53 11.15 42.88
N GLN A 593 -18.33 12.14 42.50
CA GLN A 593 -18.11 12.96 41.31
C GLN A 593 -16.69 13.57 41.22
N LYS A 594 -16.07 13.85 42.36
CA LYS A 594 -14.68 14.36 42.45
C LYS A 594 -13.62 13.44 41.81
N PHE A 595 -13.94 12.18 41.54
CA PHE A 595 -13.04 11.22 40.88
C PHE A 595 -13.13 11.27 39.35
N ILE A 596 -14.07 12.05 38.79
CA ILE A 596 -14.22 12.24 37.35
C ILE A 596 -13.43 13.52 37.01
N SER A 597 -12.38 13.36 36.20
CA SER A 597 -11.48 14.47 35.84
C SER A 597 -12.00 15.29 34.64
N ASP A 598 -12.94 14.74 33.88
CA ASP A 598 -13.49 15.37 32.69
C ASP A 598 -14.65 16.31 33.05
N PRO A 599 -14.51 17.63 32.81
CA PRO A 599 -15.57 18.59 33.12
C PRO A 599 -16.79 18.50 32.18
N THR A 600 -16.63 17.82 31.03
CA THR A 600 -17.69 17.67 30.02
C THR A 600 -18.37 16.30 30.09
N ALA A 601 -17.98 15.46 31.05
CA ALA A 601 -18.48 14.11 31.19
C ALA A 601 -19.99 14.04 31.45
N ASN A 602 -20.69 13.15 30.74
CA ASN A 602 -22.05 12.78 31.07
C ASN A 602 -22.08 12.04 32.39
N ILE A 603 -22.71 12.61 33.43
CA ILE A 603 -22.79 12.02 34.76
C ILE A 603 -24.22 11.62 35.05
N ILE A 604 -24.42 10.35 35.40
CA ILE A 604 -25.71 9.79 35.83
C ILE A 604 -25.58 9.39 37.30
N VAL A 605 -26.42 9.90 38.16
CA VAL A 605 -26.52 9.46 39.56
C VAL A 605 -27.59 8.40 39.64
N TRP A 606 -27.25 7.23 40.18
CA TRP A 606 -28.19 6.12 40.29
C TRP A 606 -29.35 6.47 41.22
N SER A 607 -30.57 6.29 40.75
CA SER A 607 -31.80 6.40 41.51
C SER A 607 -32.62 5.12 41.39
N ASN A 608 -32.96 4.74 40.17
CA ASN A 608 -33.70 3.51 39.85
C ASN A 608 -33.44 3.11 38.39
N GLN A 609 -33.93 1.92 38.03
CA GLN A 609 -33.73 1.33 36.72
C GLN A 609 -34.37 2.14 35.57
N GLU A 610 -35.59 2.65 35.78
CA GLU A 610 -36.34 3.38 34.76
C GLU A 610 -35.66 4.70 34.37
N GLU A 611 -35.19 5.47 35.36
CA GLU A 611 -34.47 6.72 35.13
C GLU A 611 -33.09 6.50 34.44
N LEU A 612 -32.41 5.38 34.74
CA LEU A 612 -31.17 5.04 34.06
C LEU A 612 -31.42 4.72 32.59
N VAL A 613 -32.43 3.91 32.28
CA VAL A 613 -32.80 3.56 30.89
C VAL A 613 -33.14 4.82 30.11
N GLU A 614 -33.97 5.70 30.68
CA GLU A 614 -34.32 6.96 30.03
C GLU A 614 -33.09 7.85 29.78
N ALA A 615 -32.20 8.02 30.77
CA ALA A 615 -30.99 8.83 30.64
C ALA A 615 -30.00 8.25 29.60
N VAL A 616 -29.88 6.92 29.53
CA VAL A 616 -29.01 6.23 28.55
C VAL A 616 -29.56 6.40 27.14
N SER A 617 -30.87 6.27 26.95
CA SER A 617 -31.52 6.41 25.64
C SER A 617 -31.49 7.85 25.14
N GLN A 618 -31.89 8.82 25.97
CA GLN A 618 -31.92 10.25 25.61
C GLN A 618 -30.56 10.80 25.20
N ASN A 619 -29.47 10.30 25.82
CA ASN A 619 -28.11 10.77 25.57
C ASN A 619 -27.32 9.83 24.63
N GLN A 620 -27.95 8.84 24.03
CA GLN A 620 -27.30 7.86 23.12
C GLN A 620 -26.02 7.22 23.71
N ILE A 621 -26.06 6.86 25.01
CA ILE A 621 -24.93 6.35 25.75
C ILE A 621 -24.58 4.92 25.31
N GLU A 622 -23.40 4.72 24.77
CA GLU A 622 -22.86 3.41 24.38
C GLU A 622 -22.02 2.75 25.49
N GLN A 623 -21.36 3.55 26.32
CA GLN A 623 -20.52 3.08 27.41
C GLN A 623 -21.01 3.61 28.76
N LEU A 624 -21.09 2.74 29.76
CA LEU A 624 -21.42 3.12 31.12
C LEU A 624 -20.27 2.73 32.05
N VAL A 625 -19.67 3.74 32.68
CA VAL A 625 -18.53 3.57 33.60
C VAL A 625 -19.01 3.70 35.04
N PHE A 626 -18.92 2.62 35.80
CA PHE A 626 -19.21 2.66 37.23
C PHE A 626 -18.03 3.31 37.97
N VAL A 627 -18.25 4.44 38.59
CA VAL A 627 -17.20 5.18 39.34
C VAL A 627 -17.04 4.64 40.75
N ASP A 628 -18.14 4.20 41.32
CA ASP A 628 -18.24 3.58 42.64
C ASP A 628 -19.07 2.28 42.58
N CYS A 629 -19.12 1.55 43.67
CA CYS A 629 -19.88 0.29 43.74
C CYS A 629 -21.23 0.50 44.42
N PRO A 630 -22.29 -0.11 43.89
CA PRO A 630 -23.56 -0.18 44.62
C PRO A 630 -23.42 -0.94 45.91
N VAL A 631 -24.25 -0.62 46.89
CA VAL A 631 -24.26 -1.30 48.20
C VAL A 631 -24.75 -2.74 48.07
N GLU A 632 -25.60 -3.02 47.08
CA GLU A 632 -26.16 -4.34 46.82
C GLU A 632 -25.72 -4.90 45.47
N ALA A 633 -25.27 -6.16 45.45
CA ALA A 633 -24.82 -6.83 44.24
C ALA A 633 -25.92 -7.03 43.19
N ILE A 634 -27.18 -7.08 43.64
CA ILE A 634 -28.36 -7.22 42.77
C ILE A 634 -28.53 -6.01 41.83
N THR A 635 -28.14 -4.81 42.29
CA THR A 635 -28.24 -3.58 41.51
C THR A 635 -27.40 -3.60 40.23
N VAL A 636 -26.21 -4.21 40.25
CA VAL A 636 -25.36 -4.37 39.03
C VAL A 636 -26.06 -5.24 38.00
N LYS A 637 -26.71 -6.31 38.46
CA LYS A 637 -27.47 -7.22 37.59
C LYS A 637 -28.67 -6.50 36.95
N GLU A 638 -29.44 -5.74 37.75
CA GLU A 638 -30.56 -4.94 37.29
C GLU A 638 -30.16 -3.90 36.25
N ILE A 639 -29.03 -3.22 36.45
CA ILE A 639 -28.47 -2.24 35.48
C ILE A 639 -28.07 -2.91 34.17
N VAL A 640 -27.45 -4.07 34.26
CA VAL A 640 -27.02 -4.85 33.07
C VAL A 640 -28.24 -5.41 32.33
N GLU A 641 -29.31 -5.83 33.03
CA GLU A 641 -30.54 -6.36 32.47
C GLU A 641 -31.42 -5.26 31.89
N ALA A 642 -31.52 -4.10 32.51
CA ALA A 642 -32.33 -2.95 32.07
C ALA A 642 -32.04 -2.52 30.62
N ARG A 643 -30.79 -2.59 30.24
CA ARG A 643 -30.34 -2.29 28.87
C ARG A 643 -30.74 -3.36 27.84
N SER A 644 -31.29 -4.54 28.25
CA SER A 644 -31.68 -5.64 27.38
C SER A 644 -33.08 -5.54 26.79
N GLU A 645 -33.94 -4.81 27.42
CA GLU A 645 -35.35 -4.76 27.02
C GLU A 645 -35.64 -3.80 25.87
N GLU A 646 -34.78 -2.78 25.65
CA GLU A 646 -34.99 -1.80 24.56
C GLU A 646 -34.77 -2.36 23.15
N HIS A 647 -33.97 -3.40 22.97
CA HIS A 647 -33.73 -3.99 21.64
C HIS A 647 -34.71 -5.09 21.21
N THR A 648 -35.66 -5.47 22.09
CA THR A 648 -36.68 -6.50 21.78
C THR A 648 -38.04 -5.94 21.39
N SER A 649 -38.22 -4.63 21.43
CA SER A 649 -39.49 -3.97 21.09
C SER A 649 -39.62 -3.45 19.66
N GLU A 650 -38.57 -3.61 18.82
CA GLU A 650 -38.63 -3.34 17.37
C GLU A 650 -38.29 -4.60 16.57
N LEU A 651 -39.23 -5.56 16.56
CA LEU A 651 -39.34 -6.62 15.54
C LEU A 651 -40.77 -6.71 15.06
#